data_1dd87c1b15dfed54fc20ea2ec569f301
#
_entry.id   1dd87c1b15dfed54fc20ea2ec569f301
#
_cell.length_a   1.000
_cell.length_b   1.000
_cell.length_c   1.000
_cell.angle_alpha   90.00
_cell.angle_beta   90.00
_cell.angle_gamma   90.00
#
_symmetry.space_group_name_H-M   'P 1'
#
loop_
_entity.id
_entity.type
_entity.pdbx_description
1 polymer ?
#
loop_
_entity_poly.entity_id
_entity_poly.type
_entity_poly.pdbx_seq_one_letter_code
_entity_poly.pdbx_strand_id
1 'polypeptide(L)'
;MKKRLLAFLLALCLSISMLVIPASAAGSANTAVQFAITLGAMDTAQTAALNAVVTRGAFARMLTSFSAYRESAASQGTVGTLFTDLPGASAYAPYVRIAVQQGWMNGYTDGSFRPDNAVTLEEAVTAVLKMMGYKMTELTGSFPAAQLNKAQEIGLRSQLERKQGEAMNYEDCAVLLYNALTSNTASGSAYGTSLGFTVSNGQVDSSSVLLSSLKGPFVAAADTQLPFVPTTVYCNDKAVSEAALSQYDVYYYSEPLQTVWLYTRRAAGRITAVAPSASAPTSVTVAGSTYTLGSSSVASKVSSLNGGGVGQVVTLLLGMNNEVADVITGQEADEVFYGVVQTASRSLIEENGADVMQKVTVLCTDGIARTVSIDKDLNYPAGWLVRIRVDGDGEHVKAISSKSTSGTINETATALGDHALADDVQILDTTSEGVAGTVRPSRLSGVKLSASDVRYFTTNEKGQIDRLILNDVTGDLWSYGVLDDVKNLAANITTLLPQTGSSGSSSSSSSHASSSASSGASSGSSSGAASDSSSGSSSGTTTITTPVQEVTSLLMPTTSEILWGVISGDILSTTWNRLTSNTGSLLGIGFRQIAAITGTPFKQIFGFIGGGATYICYVNGSPTSYTTSIKYPVLAGGLAVRQEASGSVKAMVQLMPMKIDQVGAASVLSGDTRYETADNLQVYLWYKGQYYPTKLSSVNSEDYYLTGWYDNFGCAAGKKVRVIIAVKKD
;
A
#
# COMPACT_ATOMS: atom_id res chain seq x y z
N MET A 1 5.79 -12.48 0.98
CA MET A 1 4.50 -12.86 0.39
C MET A 1 3.29 -12.35 1.19
N LYS A 2 3.11 -12.60 2.48
CA LYS A 2 1.92 -12.16 3.27
C LYS A 2 1.65 -10.64 3.26
N LYS A 3 2.67 -9.77 3.27
CA LYS A 3 2.50 -8.30 3.27
C LYS A 3 2.08 -7.73 1.89
N ARG A 4 2.48 -8.37 0.79
CA ARG A 4 2.09 -7.96 -0.58
C ARG A 4 0.67 -8.43 -0.92
N LEU A 5 0.28 -9.60 -0.41
CA LEU A 5 -1.09 -10.10 -0.50
C LEU A 5 -2.07 -9.18 0.27
N LEU A 6 -1.63 -8.61 1.41
CA LEU A 6 -2.44 -7.70 2.22
C LEU A 6 -2.66 -6.34 1.52
N ALA A 7 -1.65 -5.81 0.82
CA ALA A 7 -1.77 -4.55 0.06
C ALA A 7 -2.68 -4.73 -1.16
N PHE A 8 -2.63 -5.90 -1.81
CA PHE A 8 -3.51 -6.26 -2.91
C PHE A 8 -4.96 -6.45 -2.44
N LEU A 9 -5.17 -7.13 -1.31
CA LEU A 9 -6.46 -7.25 -0.65
C LEU A 9 -7.08 -5.87 -0.33
N LEU A 10 -6.26 -4.89 0.05
CA LEU A 10 -6.73 -3.52 0.34
C LEU A 10 -7.14 -2.76 -0.93
N ALA A 11 -6.39 -2.89 -2.01
CA ALA A 11 -6.71 -2.26 -3.29
C ALA A 11 -7.97 -2.87 -3.93
N LEU A 12 -8.13 -4.19 -3.82
CA LEU A 12 -9.31 -4.91 -4.31
C LEU A 12 -10.57 -4.60 -3.47
N CYS A 13 -10.44 -4.46 -2.14
CA CYS A 13 -11.54 -4.01 -1.28
C CYS A 13 -11.98 -2.57 -1.61
N LEU A 14 -11.06 -1.69 -2.02
CA LEU A 14 -11.38 -0.34 -2.48
C LEU A 14 -12.12 -0.34 -3.83
N SER A 15 -11.82 -1.27 -4.74
CA SER A 15 -12.53 -1.38 -6.01
C SER A 15 -13.97 -1.88 -5.85
N ILE A 16 -14.24 -2.74 -4.85
CA ILE A 16 -15.59 -3.20 -4.53
C ILE A 16 -16.40 -2.10 -3.83
N SER A 17 -15.75 -1.24 -3.02
CA SER A 17 -16.43 -0.13 -2.33
C SER A 17 -16.82 1.04 -3.25
N MET A 18 -16.32 1.09 -4.49
CA MET A 18 -16.68 2.12 -5.48
C MET A 18 -17.85 1.74 -6.39
N LEU A 19 -18.43 0.55 -6.27
CA LEU A 19 -19.76 0.28 -6.81
C LEU A 19 -20.78 1.04 -5.97
N VAL A 20 -20.95 2.32 -6.24
CA VAL A 20 -21.94 3.19 -5.59
C VAL A 20 -23.31 2.78 -6.11
N ILE A 21 -23.93 1.81 -5.43
CA ILE A 21 -25.40 1.70 -5.40
C ILE A 21 -25.85 2.77 -4.40
N PRO A 22 -26.84 3.63 -4.74
CA PRO A 22 -27.29 4.67 -3.82
C PRO A 22 -27.63 4.06 -2.47
N ALA A 23 -26.97 4.55 -1.44
CA ALA A 23 -27.13 4.09 -0.07
C ALA A 23 -28.56 4.34 0.42
N SER A 24 -29.34 3.28 0.53
CA SER A 24 -30.46 3.23 1.44
C SER A 24 -30.32 1.99 2.34
N ALA A 25 -30.12 2.29 3.58
CA ALA A 25 -30.21 1.54 4.81
C ALA A 25 -30.30 -0.02 4.72
N ALA A 26 -29.17 -0.68 4.88
CA ALA A 26 -28.90 -1.89 5.69
C ALA A 26 -27.59 -2.55 5.19
N GLY A 27 -26.50 -2.44 5.92
CA GLY A 27 -25.17 -2.85 5.47
C GLY A 27 -24.99 -4.32 5.06
N SER A 28 -25.89 -5.22 5.42
CA SER A 28 -25.78 -6.64 5.07
C SER A 28 -26.57 -7.05 3.83
N ALA A 29 -27.75 -6.48 3.61
CA ALA A 29 -28.54 -6.72 2.40
C ALA A 29 -27.80 -6.21 1.16
N ASN A 30 -27.13 -5.06 1.26
CA ASN A 30 -26.30 -4.51 0.18
C ASN A 30 -25.12 -5.46 -0.15
N THR A 31 -24.46 -6.03 0.85
CA THR A 31 -23.39 -7.01 0.65
C THR A 31 -23.89 -8.25 -0.07
N ALA A 32 -25.03 -8.82 0.35
CA ALA A 32 -25.61 -10.00 -0.28
C ALA A 32 -25.95 -9.77 -1.77
N VAL A 33 -26.51 -8.60 -2.10
CA VAL A 33 -26.81 -8.20 -3.48
C VAL A 33 -25.53 -8.07 -4.30
N GLN A 34 -24.47 -7.48 -3.75
CA GLN A 34 -23.18 -7.38 -4.44
C GLN A 34 -22.57 -8.75 -4.74
N PHE A 35 -22.65 -9.70 -3.80
CA PHE A 35 -22.22 -11.08 -4.05
C PHE A 35 -23.06 -11.74 -5.15
N ALA A 36 -24.38 -11.51 -5.14
CA ALA A 36 -25.27 -12.05 -6.17
C ALA A 36 -24.93 -11.53 -7.57
N ILE A 37 -24.56 -10.25 -7.71
CA ILE A 37 -24.07 -9.67 -8.96
C ILE A 37 -22.73 -10.29 -9.34
N THR A 38 -21.76 -10.28 -8.43
CA THR A 38 -20.39 -10.78 -8.68
C THR A 38 -20.39 -12.21 -9.16
N LEU A 39 -21.28 -13.05 -8.63
CA LEU A 39 -21.42 -14.45 -9.01
C LEU A 39 -22.33 -14.66 -10.23
N GLY A 40 -22.86 -13.60 -10.87
CA GLY A 40 -23.75 -13.67 -12.03
C GLY A 40 -25.16 -14.18 -11.74
N ALA A 41 -25.54 -14.20 -10.45
CA ALA A 41 -26.89 -14.57 -10.03
C ALA A 41 -27.94 -13.49 -10.32
N MET A 42 -27.51 -12.24 -10.35
CA MET A 42 -28.31 -11.06 -10.66
C MET A 42 -27.59 -10.18 -11.68
N ASP A 43 -28.34 -9.42 -12.46
CA ASP A 43 -27.84 -8.38 -13.35
C ASP A 43 -28.28 -6.98 -12.90
N THR A 44 -27.85 -5.93 -13.62
CA THR A 44 -28.12 -4.54 -13.28
C THR A 44 -29.62 -4.19 -13.32
N ALA A 45 -30.42 -4.84 -14.17
CA ALA A 45 -31.86 -4.61 -14.23
C ALA A 45 -32.55 -5.11 -12.96
N GLN A 46 -32.12 -6.25 -12.45
CA GLN A 46 -32.66 -6.83 -11.21
C GLN A 46 -32.25 -6.04 -9.97
N THR A 47 -31.08 -5.38 -9.98
CA THR A 47 -30.70 -4.48 -8.89
C THR A 47 -31.56 -3.22 -8.80
N ALA A 48 -32.13 -2.78 -9.89
CA ALA A 48 -33.10 -1.68 -9.90
C ALA A 48 -34.49 -2.10 -9.36
N ALA A 49 -34.75 -3.41 -9.23
CA ALA A 49 -36.03 -3.99 -8.85
C ALA A 49 -35.93 -5.05 -7.74
N LEU A 50 -35.14 -4.75 -6.67
CA LEU A 50 -34.88 -5.71 -5.57
C LEU A 50 -36.14 -6.28 -4.90
N ASN A 51 -37.19 -5.47 -4.85
CA ASN A 51 -38.50 -5.88 -4.29
C ASN A 51 -39.36 -6.70 -5.26
N ALA A 52 -38.93 -6.89 -6.52
CA ALA A 52 -39.68 -7.70 -7.47
C ALA A 52 -39.64 -9.19 -7.07
N VAL A 53 -40.76 -9.86 -7.27
CA VAL A 53 -40.90 -11.30 -6.96
C VAL A 53 -39.99 -12.11 -7.88
N VAL A 54 -39.25 -13.05 -7.30
CA VAL A 54 -38.39 -13.98 -8.01
C VAL A 54 -39.19 -15.17 -8.52
N THR A 55 -39.05 -15.46 -9.80
CA THR A 55 -39.67 -16.63 -10.40
C THR A 55 -38.83 -17.89 -10.17
N ARG A 56 -39.41 -19.08 -10.31
CA ARG A 56 -38.71 -20.36 -10.16
C ARG A 56 -37.53 -20.48 -11.15
N GLY A 57 -37.71 -19.99 -12.39
CA GLY A 57 -36.64 -19.94 -13.39
C GLY A 57 -35.49 -19.00 -13.00
N ALA A 58 -35.83 -17.81 -12.53
CA ALA A 58 -34.84 -16.84 -12.03
C ALA A 58 -34.13 -17.38 -10.77
N PHE A 59 -34.86 -18.03 -9.86
CA PHE A 59 -34.27 -18.64 -8.67
C PHE A 59 -33.33 -19.80 -9.02
N ALA A 60 -33.64 -20.62 -10.03
CA ALA A 60 -32.74 -21.67 -10.51
C ALA A 60 -31.42 -21.07 -11.02
N ARG A 61 -31.44 -19.91 -11.72
CA ARG A 61 -30.24 -19.17 -12.08
C ARG A 61 -29.47 -18.71 -10.84
N MET A 62 -30.13 -18.05 -9.90
CA MET A 62 -29.50 -17.56 -8.67
C MET A 62 -28.85 -18.70 -7.88
N LEU A 63 -29.57 -19.81 -7.67
CA LEU A 63 -29.10 -20.99 -6.95
C LEU A 63 -27.86 -21.60 -7.60
N THR A 64 -27.90 -21.80 -8.92
CA THR A 64 -26.81 -22.41 -9.68
C THR A 64 -25.57 -21.49 -9.71
N SER A 65 -25.76 -20.17 -9.77
CA SER A 65 -24.68 -19.19 -9.70
C SER A 65 -23.93 -19.20 -8.36
N PHE A 66 -24.58 -19.60 -7.28
CA PHE A 66 -23.97 -19.81 -5.96
C PHE A 66 -23.46 -21.25 -5.75
N SER A 67 -23.19 -21.98 -6.81
CA SER A 67 -22.72 -23.37 -6.74
C SER A 67 -21.42 -23.60 -7.52
N ALA A 68 -20.83 -24.78 -7.36
CA ALA A 68 -19.67 -25.22 -8.14
C ALA A 68 -19.98 -25.36 -9.65
N TYR A 69 -21.25 -25.33 -10.06
CA TYR A 69 -21.67 -25.45 -11.46
C TYR A 69 -21.88 -24.10 -12.16
N ARG A 70 -21.53 -22.98 -11.53
CA ARG A 70 -21.73 -21.62 -12.04
C ARG A 70 -21.17 -21.45 -13.46
N GLU A 71 -19.89 -21.75 -13.64
CA GLU A 71 -19.20 -21.60 -14.93
C GLU A 71 -19.78 -22.55 -15.99
N SER A 72 -20.09 -23.78 -15.57
CA SER A 72 -20.69 -24.79 -16.44
C SER A 72 -22.07 -24.39 -16.94
N ALA A 73 -22.87 -23.72 -16.09
CA ALA A 73 -24.20 -23.21 -16.49
C ALA A 73 -24.08 -22.00 -17.42
N ALA A 74 -23.22 -21.04 -17.08
CA ALA A 74 -23.05 -19.80 -17.83
C ALA A 74 -22.48 -20.04 -19.25
N SER A 75 -21.67 -21.07 -19.44
CA SER A 75 -21.06 -21.41 -20.73
C SER A 75 -21.98 -22.17 -21.68
N GLN A 76 -23.15 -22.64 -21.23
CA GLN A 76 -24.08 -23.38 -22.07
C GLN A 76 -25.01 -22.40 -22.81
N GLY A 77 -25.13 -22.60 -24.12
CA GLY A 77 -26.13 -21.91 -24.93
C GLY A 77 -27.50 -22.64 -24.88
N THR A 78 -28.09 -22.93 -26.05
CA THR A 78 -29.32 -23.70 -26.14
C THR A 78 -29.11 -25.13 -25.65
N VAL A 79 -29.89 -25.56 -24.65
CA VAL A 79 -29.82 -26.91 -24.05
C VAL A 79 -31.20 -27.59 -24.04
N GLY A 80 -31.20 -28.90 -24.23
CA GLY A 80 -32.46 -29.65 -24.08
C GLY A 80 -32.96 -29.66 -22.64
N THR A 81 -34.25 -29.47 -22.46
CA THR A 81 -34.93 -29.64 -21.17
C THR A 81 -35.97 -30.77 -21.25
N LEU A 82 -36.33 -31.34 -20.11
CA LEU A 82 -37.36 -32.36 -20.02
C LEU A 82 -38.76 -31.77 -19.79
N PHE A 83 -38.87 -30.45 -19.70
CA PHE A 83 -40.10 -29.76 -19.30
C PHE A 83 -40.80 -29.16 -20.53
N THR A 84 -42.13 -29.37 -20.57
CA THR A 84 -42.97 -28.95 -21.69
C THR A 84 -43.10 -27.41 -21.82
N ASP A 85 -42.93 -26.72 -20.70
CA ASP A 85 -43.11 -25.28 -20.56
C ASP A 85 -41.73 -24.51 -20.48
N LEU A 86 -40.60 -25.19 -20.72
CA LEU A 86 -39.29 -24.58 -20.70
C LEU A 86 -38.53 -24.95 -21.99
N PRO A 87 -38.63 -24.11 -23.05
CA PRO A 87 -37.91 -24.36 -24.28
C PRO A 87 -36.40 -24.24 -24.07
N GLY A 88 -35.60 -25.01 -24.83
CA GLY A 88 -34.15 -25.05 -24.71
C GLY A 88 -33.42 -23.73 -25.02
N ALA A 89 -34.08 -22.82 -25.72
CA ALA A 89 -33.57 -21.47 -25.99
C ALA A 89 -33.87 -20.46 -24.84
N SER A 90 -34.59 -20.89 -23.80
CA SER A 90 -34.83 -20.03 -22.62
C SER A 90 -33.51 -19.72 -21.91
N ALA A 91 -33.34 -18.48 -21.50
CA ALA A 91 -32.19 -18.04 -20.69
C ALA A 91 -32.06 -18.83 -19.37
N TYR A 92 -33.16 -19.42 -18.86
CA TYR A 92 -33.18 -20.22 -17.65
C TYR A 92 -32.88 -21.71 -17.90
N ALA A 93 -32.96 -22.20 -19.13
CA ALA A 93 -32.84 -23.62 -19.45
C ALA A 93 -31.53 -24.27 -18.93
N PRO A 94 -30.34 -23.69 -19.10
CA PRO A 94 -29.10 -24.25 -18.57
C PRO A 94 -29.12 -24.41 -17.05
N TYR A 95 -29.61 -23.40 -16.35
CA TYR A 95 -29.63 -23.35 -14.88
C TYR A 95 -30.67 -24.30 -14.29
N VAL A 96 -31.89 -24.35 -14.88
CA VAL A 96 -32.94 -25.29 -14.47
C VAL A 96 -32.49 -26.71 -14.69
N ARG A 97 -31.86 -27.01 -15.83
CA ARG A 97 -31.33 -28.33 -16.12
C ARG A 97 -30.37 -28.80 -15.02
N ILE A 98 -29.40 -27.94 -14.63
CA ILE A 98 -28.47 -28.27 -13.55
C ILE A 98 -29.16 -28.40 -12.21
N ALA A 99 -30.01 -27.46 -11.83
CA ALA A 99 -30.74 -27.50 -10.54
C ALA A 99 -31.55 -28.75 -10.38
N VAL A 100 -32.18 -29.24 -11.46
CA VAL A 100 -32.95 -30.48 -11.48
C VAL A 100 -32.04 -31.72 -11.51
N GLN A 101 -31.01 -31.70 -12.31
CA GLN A 101 -30.03 -32.81 -12.39
C GLN A 101 -29.33 -33.06 -11.05
N GLN A 102 -29.04 -31.97 -10.29
CA GLN A 102 -28.48 -32.06 -8.96
C GLN A 102 -29.51 -32.34 -7.86
N GLY A 103 -30.80 -32.44 -8.23
CA GLY A 103 -31.88 -32.71 -7.30
C GLY A 103 -32.25 -31.56 -6.36
N TRP A 104 -31.75 -30.34 -6.61
CA TRP A 104 -32.04 -29.16 -5.79
C TRP A 104 -33.47 -28.68 -6.00
N MET A 105 -33.92 -28.65 -7.24
CA MET A 105 -35.28 -28.31 -7.62
C MET A 105 -35.91 -29.47 -8.39
N ASN A 106 -37.24 -29.54 -8.35
CA ASN A 106 -38.01 -30.55 -9.09
C ASN A 106 -39.04 -29.87 -10.01
N GLY A 107 -39.36 -30.53 -11.11
CA GLY A 107 -40.57 -30.25 -11.88
C GLY A 107 -41.81 -30.83 -11.23
N TYR A 108 -42.93 -30.65 -11.89
CA TYR A 108 -44.25 -31.15 -11.47
C TYR A 108 -44.57 -32.46 -12.19
N THR A 109 -45.54 -33.17 -11.66
CA THR A 109 -45.99 -34.49 -12.18
C THR A 109 -46.63 -34.40 -13.56
N ASP A 110 -47.09 -33.21 -13.96
CA ASP A 110 -47.62 -32.92 -15.30
C ASP A 110 -46.57 -32.69 -16.39
N GLY A 111 -45.27 -32.82 -16.03
CA GLY A 111 -44.14 -32.59 -16.94
C GLY A 111 -43.77 -31.12 -17.10
N SER A 112 -44.34 -30.21 -16.32
CA SER A 112 -43.99 -28.80 -16.33
C SER A 112 -42.93 -28.46 -15.25
N PHE A 113 -42.17 -27.36 -15.44
CA PHE A 113 -41.29 -26.76 -14.42
C PHE A 113 -41.91 -25.53 -13.78
N ARG A 114 -42.76 -24.84 -14.50
CA ARG A 114 -43.43 -23.57 -14.15
C ARG A 114 -42.41 -22.46 -13.89
N PRO A 115 -41.55 -22.14 -14.88
CA PRO A 115 -40.41 -21.20 -14.70
C PRO A 115 -40.88 -19.80 -14.28
N ASP A 116 -42.06 -19.38 -14.67
CA ASP A 116 -42.61 -18.03 -14.41
C ASP A 116 -43.40 -17.93 -13.09
N ASN A 117 -43.65 -19.07 -12.41
CA ASN A 117 -44.31 -19.05 -11.09
C ASN A 117 -43.35 -18.45 -10.05
N ALA A 118 -43.90 -17.72 -9.08
CA ALA A 118 -43.16 -17.23 -7.93
C ALA A 118 -42.53 -18.38 -7.13
N VAL A 119 -41.31 -18.21 -6.63
CA VAL A 119 -40.69 -19.12 -5.65
C VAL A 119 -41.09 -18.71 -4.25
N THR A 120 -41.56 -19.65 -3.43
CA THR A 120 -41.89 -19.40 -2.02
C THR A 120 -40.68 -19.58 -1.11
N LEU A 121 -40.75 -19.07 0.14
CA LEU A 121 -39.69 -19.21 1.14
C LEU A 121 -39.32 -20.69 1.36
N GLU A 122 -40.30 -21.57 1.57
CA GLU A 122 -40.04 -22.99 1.82
C GLU A 122 -39.47 -23.73 0.62
N GLU A 123 -39.82 -23.33 -0.61
CA GLU A 123 -39.22 -23.88 -1.84
C GLU A 123 -37.77 -23.44 -1.97
N ALA A 124 -37.50 -22.15 -1.78
CA ALA A 124 -36.15 -21.59 -1.85
C ALA A 124 -35.24 -22.20 -0.77
N VAL A 125 -35.69 -22.23 0.47
CA VAL A 125 -34.94 -22.84 1.59
C VAL A 125 -34.65 -24.32 1.33
N THR A 126 -35.64 -25.07 0.85
CA THR A 126 -35.48 -26.51 0.54
C THR A 126 -34.40 -26.71 -0.53
N ALA A 127 -34.41 -25.91 -1.58
CA ALA A 127 -33.43 -26.00 -2.66
C ALA A 127 -32.03 -25.68 -2.16
N VAL A 128 -31.85 -24.64 -1.32
CA VAL A 128 -30.57 -24.27 -0.73
C VAL A 128 -30.07 -25.35 0.24
N LEU A 129 -30.90 -25.91 1.11
CA LEU A 129 -30.51 -27.02 1.99
C LEU A 129 -30.01 -28.23 1.18
N LYS A 130 -30.71 -28.61 0.09
CA LYS A 130 -30.28 -29.68 -0.78
C LYS A 130 -28.93 -29.35 -1.47
N MET A 131 -28.73 -28.11 -1.94
CA MET A 131 -27.46 -27.65 -2.51
C MET A 131 -26.31 -27.76 -1.48
N MET A 132 -26.58 -27.50 -0.21
CA MET A 132 -25.63 -27.65 0.90
C MET A 132 -25.42 -29.09 1.37
N GLY A 133 -26.06 -30.07 0.71
CA GLY A 133 -25.90 -31.50 0.98
C GLY A 133 -26.79 -32.08 2.06
N TYR A 134 -27.78 -31.33 2.57
CA TYR A 134 -28.74 -31.87 3.53
C TYR A 134 -29.75 -32.79 2.85
N LYS A 135 -29.99 -33.95 3.45
CA LYS A 135 -31.01 -34.89 2.99
C LYS A 135 -32.33 -34.59 3.69
N MET A 136 -33.36 -34.35 2.89
CA MET A 136 -34.69 -33.96 3.41
C MET A 136 -35.33 -35.06 4.28
N THR A 137 -34.97 -36.33 4.05
CA THR A 137 -35.44 -37.49 4.83
C THR A 137 -34.81 -37.62 6.23
N GLU A 138 -33.68 -36.90 6.46
CA GLU A 138 -32.97 -36.90 7.74
C GLU A 138 -33.43 -35.74 8.66
N LEU A 139 -34.25 -34.81 8.13
CA LEU A 139 -34.77 -33.68 8.91
C LEU A 139 -35.93 -34.11 9.81
N THR A 140 -35.95 -33.63 11.03
CA THR A 140 -36.99 -33.94 12.02
C THR A 140 -38.24 -33.10 11.75
N GLY A 141 -39.38 -33.75 11.53
CA GLY A 141 -40.68 -33.12 11.29
C GLY A 141 -41.17 -33.28 9.85
N SER A 142 -42.30 -32.66 9.54
CA SER A 142 -42.90 -32.67 8.21
C SER A 142 -42.57 -31.41 7.41
N PHE A 143 -42.62 -31.50 6.08
CA PHE A 143 -42.56 -30.35 5.18
C PHE A 143 -43.73 -29.38 5.43
N PRO A 144 -43.53 -28.07 5.45
CA PRO A 144 -42.26 -27.37 5.29
C PRO A 144 -41.56 -27.05 6.61
N ALA A 145 -42.15 -27.36 7.75
CA ALA A 145 -41.63 -26.98 9.07
C ALA A 145 -40.22 -27.54 9.34
N ALA A 146 -39.98 -28.79 8.94
CA ALA A 146 -38.66 -29.41 9.12
C ALA A 146 -37.53 -28.62 8.41
N GLN A 147 -37.76 -28.19 7.16
CA GLN A 147 -36.80 -27.41 6.37
C GLN A 147 -36.62 -26.01 6.93
N LEU A 148 -37.72 -25.34 7.30
CA LEU A 148 -37.67 -23.99 7.87
C LEU A 148 -36.98 -23.95 9.24
N ASN A 149 -37.18 -24.96 10.08
CA ASN A 149 -36.51 -25.10 11.37
C ASN A 149 -35.00 -25.37 11.18
N LYS A 150 -34.65 -26.28 10.25
CA LYS A 150 -33.22 -26.54 9.93
C LYS A 150 -32.53 -25.30 9.38
N ALA A 151 -33.18 -24.56 8.52
CA ALA A 151 -32.63 -23.30 7.99
C ALA A 151 -32.43 -22.24 9.08
N GLN A 152 -33.34 -22.18 10.06
CA GLN A 152 -33.19 -21.29 11.22
C GLN A 152 -32.02 -21.73 12.10
N GLU A 153 -31.91 -23.03 12.38
CA GLU A 153 -30.84 -23.62 13.19
C GLU A 153 -29.45 -23.29 12.66
N ILE A 154 -29.24 -23.40 11.35
CA ILE A 154 -27.92 -23.19 10.73
C ILE A 154 -27.70 -21.74 10.25
N GLY A 155 -28.60 -20.81 10.55
CA GLY A 155 -28.46 -19.38 10.25
C GLY A 155 -28.83 -18.96 8.83
N LEU A 156 -29.38 -19.86 7.98
CA LEU A 156 -29.80 -19.53 6.61
C LEU A 156 -30.88 -18.45 6.57
N ARG A 157 -31.72 -18.37 7.59
CA ARG A 157 -32.82 -17.41 7.67
C ARG A 157 -32.45 -16.12 8.40
N SER A 158 -31.18 -15.91 8.72
CA SER A 158 -30.75 -14.66 9.33
C SER A 158 -31.15 -13.46 8.46
N GLN A 159 -31.82 -12.47 9.07
CA GLN A 159 -32.32 -11.26 8.40
C GLN A 159 -33.41 -11.49 7.32
N LEU A 160 -34.04 -12.66 7.29
CA LEU A 160 -35.21 -12.93 6.45
C LEU A 160 -36.46 -12.89 7.28
N GLU A 161 -37.37 -11.95 6.97
CA GLU A 161 -38.64 -11.77 7.68
C GLU A 161 -39.79 -12.50 7.01
N ARG A 162 -39.56 -13.13 5.83
CA ARG A 162 -40.59 -13.87 5.08
C ARG A 162 -41.17 -15.01 5.87
N LYS A 163 -42.48 -15.17 5.76
CA LYS A 163 -43.25 -16.25 6.37
C LYS A 163 -43.46 -17.40 5.39
N GLN A 164 -43.82 -18.54 5.93
CA GLN A 164 -44.23 -19.70 5.13
C GLN A 164 -45.33 -19.32 4.13
N GLY A 165 -45.20 -19.75 2.89
CA GLY A 165 -46.15 -19.49 1.80
C GLY A 165 -45.93 -18.15 1.09
N GLU A 166 -45.12 -17.25 1.63
CA GLU A 166 -44.83 -15.97 0.99
C GLU A 166 -43.82 -16.12 -0.15
N ALA A 167 -44.06 -15.39 -1.22
CA ALA A 167 -43.12 -15.30 -2.35
C ALA A 167 -41.86 -14.52 -1.96
N MET A 168 -40.72 -15.01 -2.41
CA MET A 168 -39.41 -14.35 -2.25
C MET A 168 -39.20 -13.25 -3.30
N ASN A 169 -38.56 -12.16 -2.89
CA ASN A 169 -38.07 -11.15 -3.81
C ASN A 169 -36.55 -11.32 -4.06
N TYR A 170 -35.95 -10.49 -4.94
CA TYR A 170 -34.52 -10.58 -5.27
C TYR A 170 -33.61 -10.33 -4.08
N GLU A 171 -33.96 -9.39 -3.21
CA GLU A 171 -33.19 -9.09 -1.99
C GLU A 171 -33.23 -10.28 -1.03
N ASP A 172 -34.41 -10.87 -0.75
CA ASP A 172 -34.54 -12.04 0.10
C ASP A 172 -33.74 -13.24 -0.42
N CYS A 173 -33.79 -13.49 -1.74
CA CYS A 173 -33.05 -14.58 -2.36
C CYS A 173 -31.54 -14.35 -2.28
N ALA A 174 -31.07 -13.10 -2.48
CA ALA A 174 -29.66 -12.74 -2.33
C ALA A 174 -29.18 -12.96 -0.88
N VAL A 175 -29.96 -12.51 0.11
CA VAL A 175 -29.66 -12.71 1.54
C VAL A 175 -29.62 -14.19 1.89
N LEU A 176 -30.59 -14.99 1.44
CA LEU A 176 -30.64 -16.44 1.68
C LEU A 176 -29.37 -17.14 1.14
N LEU A 177 -28.99 -16.81 -0.09
CA LEU A 177 -27.82 -17.42 -0.75
C LEU A 177 -26.51 -16.94 -0.14
N TYR A 178 -26.41 -15.67 0.27
CA TYR A 178 -25.27 -15.16 1.01
C TYR A 178 -25.10 -15.84 2.37
N ASN A 179 -26.21 -16.02 3.12
CA ASN A 179 -26.21 -16.75 4.38
C ASN A 179 -25.77 -18.21 4.19
N ALA A 180 -26.09 -18.82 3.05
CA ALA A 180 -25.61 -20.18 2.73
C ALA A 180 -24.08 -20.24 2.69
N LEU A 181 -23.39 -19.22 2.14
CA LEU A 181 -21.94 -19.21 2.04
C LEU A 181 -21.25 -19.28 3.42
N THR A 182 -21.86 -18.68 4.44
CA THR A 182 -21.32 -18.64 5.80
C THR A 182 -21.84 -19.78 6.69
N SER A 183 -22.92 -20.44 6.28
CA SER A 183 -23.54 -21.54 7.03
C SER A 183 -22.84 -22.87 6.76
N ASN A 184 -22.88 -23.78 7.74
CA ASN A 184 -22.28 -25.10 7.61
C ASN A 184 -23.12 -26.01 6.69
N THR A 185 -22.43 -26.74 5.84
CA THR A 185 -22.98 -27.84 5.04
C THR A 185 -23.34 -29.03 5.92
N ALA A 186 -23.99 -30.02 5.36
CA ALA A 186 -24.23 -31.29 6.05
C ALA A 186 -22.95 -31.99 6.53
N SER A 187 -21.80 -31.69 5.91
CA SER A 187 -20.48 -32.21 6.30
C SER A 187 -19.79 -31.39 7.40
N GLY A 188 -20.36 -30.26 7.83
CA GLY A 188 -19.88 -29.46 8.95
C GLY A 188 -18.90 -28.33 8.60
N SER A 189 -18.56 -28.12 7.32
CA SER A 189 -17.75 -26.99 6.87
C SER A 189 -18.62 -25.87 6.29
N ALA A 190 -18.17 -24.62 6.35
CA ALA A 190 -18.87 -23.50 5.71
C ALA A 190 -19.01 -23.75 4.20
N TYR A 191 -20.21 -23.52 3.65
CA TYR A 191 -20.48 -23.80 2.24
C TYR A 191 -19.59 -23.01 1.30
N GLY A 192 -19.33 -21.72 1.58
CA GLY A 192 -18.43 -20.89 0.80
C GLY A 192 -17.02 -21.47 0.68
N THR A 193 -16.52 -22.14 1.72
CA THR A 193 -15.20 -22.81 1.68
C THR A 193 -15.19 -23.97 0.66
N SER A 194 -16.30 -24.68 0.50
CA SER A 194 -16.42 -25.75 -0.51
C SER A 194 -16.40 -25.20 -1.94
N LEU A 195 -16.70 -23.91 -2.12
CA LEU A 195 -16.61 -23.21 -3.40
C LEU A 195 -15.24 -22.53 -3.64
N GLY A 196 -14.28 -22.72 -2.72
CA GLY A 196 -12.96 -22.10 -2.78
C GLY A 196 -12.88 -20.67 -2.23
N PHE A 197 -13.96 -20.18 -1.59
CA PHE A 197 -13.95 -18.86 -0.98
C PHE A 197 -13.31 -18.90 0.42
N THR A 198 -12.68 -17.79 0.81
CA THR A 198 -12.17 -17.62 2.16
C THR A 198 -13.32 -17.20 3.08
N VAL A 199 -13.63 -18.06 4.06
CA VAL A 199 -14.65 -17.78 5.09
C VAL A 199 -13.97 -17.72 6.45
N SER A 200 -14.12 -16.61 7.17
CA SER A 200 -13.55 -16.41 8.49
C SER A 200 -14.48 -15.59 9.37
N ASN A 201 -14.62 -15.97 10.65
CA ASN A 201 -15.46 -15.25 11.62
C ASN A 201 -16.92 -15.07 11.15
N GLY A 202 -17.49 -16.04 10.42
CA GLY A 202 -18.84 -15.96 9.90
C GLY A 202 -19.03 -14.97 8.76
N GLN A 203 -17.97 -14.55 8.10
CA GLN A 203 -17.99 -13.65 6.94
C GLN A 203 -17.20 -14.24 5.78
N VAL A 204 -17.67 -13.97 4.56
CA VAL A 204 -16.98 -14.33 3.33
C VAL A 204 -16.08 -13.18 2.91
N ASP A 205 -14.82 -13.48 2.59
CA ASP A 205 -13.91 -12.50 2.01
C ASP A 205 -14.35 -12.15 0.58
N SER A 206 -14.80 -10.91 0.40
CA SER A 206 -15.26 -10.39 -0.90
C SER A 206 -14.19 -10.52 -1.99
N SER A 207 -12.91 -10.37 -1.63
CA SER A 207 -11.80 -10.48 -2.58
C SER A 207 -11.67 -11.90 -3.15
N SER A 208 -11.89 -12.92 -2.32
CA SER A 208 -11.84 -14.32 -2.77
C SER A 208 -12.97 -14.64 -3.75
N VAL A 209 -14.13 -14.04 -3.55
CA VAL A 209 -15.29 -14.20 -4.46
C VAL A 209 -15.06 -13.48 -5.79
N LEU A 210 -14.56 -12.24 -5.73
CA LEU A 210 -14.24 -11.48 -6.94
C LEU A 210 -13.19 -12.21 -7.77
N LEU A 211 -12.09 -12.64 -7.15
CA LEU A 211 -11.03 -13.40 -7.84
C LEU A 211 -11.54 -14.67 -8.51
N SER A 212 -12.51 -15.34 -7.90
CA SER A 212 -13.12 -16.54 -8.48
C SER A 212 -14.04 -16.25 -9.68
N SER A 213 -14.48 -15.00 -9.85
CA SER A 213 -15.35 -14.56 -10.95
C SER A 213 -14.58 -13.92 -12.12
N LEU A 214 -13.27 -13.66 -11.93
CA LEU A 214 -12.44 -13.04 -12.96
C LEU A 214 -12.09 -14.03 -14.06
N LYS A 215 -12.23 -13.60 -15.32
CA LYS A 215 -11.68 -14.25 -16.50
C LYS A 215 -10.36 -13.60 -16.87
N GLY A 216 -9.34 -14.40 -17.15
CA GLY A 216 -7.98 -13.95 -17.47
C GLY A 216 -6.91 -14.67 -16.64
N PRO A 217 -5.63 -14.30 -16.76
CA PRO A 217 -5.11 -13.20 -17.60
C PRO A 217 -5.23 -13.47 -19.11
N PHE A 218 -5.56 -12.44 -19.86
CA PHE A 218 -5.48 -12.40 -21.31
C PHE A 218 -4.46 -11.36 -21.73
N VAL A 219 -3.82 -11.56 -22.88
CA VAL A 219 -2.93 -10.55 -23.49
C VAL A 219 -3.62 -9.99 -24.73
N ALA A 220 -3.72 -8.69 -24.82
CA ALA A 220 -4.39 -8.02 -25.92
C ALA A 220 -3.54 -8.07 -27.19
N ALA A 221 -4.16 -8.44 -28.30
CA ALA A 221 -3.67 -8.18 -29.65
C ALA A 221 -4.12 -6.81 -30.14
N ALA A 222 -3.58 -6.32 -31.25
CA ALA A 222 -3.90 -5.00 -31.78
C ALA A 222 -5.40 -4.80 -32.12
N ASP A 223 -6.12 -5.89 -32.35
CA ASP A 223 -7.53 -5.94 -32.75
C ASP A 223 -8.44 -6.56 -31.68
N THR A 224 -7.95 -6.74 -30.47
CA THR A 224 -8.72 -7.36 -29.39
C THR A 224 -9.98 -6.55 -29.06
N GLN A 225 -11.13 -7.23 -29.07
CA GLN A 225 -12.42 -6.68 -28.66
C GLN A 225 -12.88 -7.35 -27.36
N LEU A 226 -13.42 -6.54 -26.44
CA LEU A 226 -14.06 -7.06 -25.25
C LEU A 226 -15.41 -7.70 -25.57
N PRO A 227 -15.85 -8.73 -24.84
CA PRO A 227 -17.14 -9.40 -25.10
C PRO A 227 -18.35 -8.54 -24.69
N PHE A 228 -18.13 -7.41 -24.02
CA PHE A 228 -19.15 -6.47 -23.56
C PHE A 228 -18.60 -5.04 -23.55
N VAL A 229 -19.47 -4.04 -23.42
CA VAL A 229 -19.08 -2.65 -23.17
C VAL A 229 -18.89 -2.46 -21.68
N PRO A 230 -17.68 -2.19 -21.20
CA PRO A 230 -17.44 -2.04 -19.78
C PRO A 230 -18.06 -0.75 -19.23
N THR A 231 -18.67 -0.84 -18.04
CA THR A 231 -19.15 0.34 -17.30
C THR A 231 -18.08 0.89 -16.36
N THR A 232 -17.11 0.03 -16.00
CA THR A 232 -16.00 0.40 -15.13
C THR A 232 -14.71 -0.20 -15.66
N VAL A 233 -13.65 0.62 -15.70
CA VAL A 233 -12.33 0.20 -16.14
C VAL A 233 -11.30 0.62 -15.09
N TYR A 234 -10.44 -0.31 -14.72
CA TYR A 234 -9.26 -0.07 -13.88
C TYR A 234 -8.01 -0.27 -14.72
N CYS A 235 -7.11 0.72 -14.72
CA CYS A 235 -5.79 0.60 -15.33
C CYS A 235 -4.72 0.66 -14.23
N ASN A 236 -3.90 -0.39 -14.11
CA ASN A 236 -2.88 -0.51 -13.07
C ASN A 236 -3.45 -0.23 -11.66
N ASP A 237 -4.60 -0.82 -11.35
CA ASP A 237 -5.35 -0.70 -10.08
C ASP A 237 -5.97 0.69 -9.82
N LYS A 238 -6.06 1.56 -10.85
CA LYS A 238 -6.71 2.88 -10.78
C LYS A 238 -7.93 2.91 -11.68
N ALA A 239 -9.04 3.48 -11.20
CA ALA A 239 -10.19 3.72 -12.05
C ALA A 239 -9.87 4.78 -13.11
N VAL A 240 -10.25 4.52 -14.36
CA VAL A 240 -10.06 5.42 -15.50
C VAL A 240 -11.38 5.64 -16.22
N SER A 241 -11.53 6.81 -16.87
CA SER A 241 -12.77 7.17 -17.57
C SER A 241 -12.96 6.39 -18.86
N GLU A 242 -11.88 6.13 -19.56
CA GLU A 242 -11.84 5.36 -20.80
C GLU A 242 -10.53 4.59 -20.86
N ALA A 243 -10.57 3.33 -21.25
CA ALA A 243 -9.37 2.58 -21.57
C ALA A 243 -9.58 1.85 -22.90
N ALA A 244 -8.74 2.16 -23.86
CA ALA A 244 -8.55 1.33 -25.03
C ALA A 244 -7.51 0.26 -24.70
N LEU A 245 -7.80 -1.00 -25.02
CA LEU A 245 -6.80 -2.06 -24.98
C LEU A 245 -5.76 -1.77 -26.08
N SER A 246 -4.51 -1.76 -25.68
CA SER A 246 -3.36 -1.70 -26.60
C SER A 246 -2.71 -3.07 -26.72
N GLN A 247 -2.01 -3.29 -27.82
CA GLN A 247 -1.26 -4.55 -28.01
C GLN A 247 -0.32 -4.79 -26.83
N TYR A 248 -0.28 -6.05 -26.35
CA TYR A 248 0.49 -6.51 -25.21
C TYR A 248 0.02 -6.04 -23.83
N ASP A 249 -1.14 -5.38 -23.71
CA ASP A 249 -1.74 -5.15 -22.42
C ASP A 249 -2.28 -6.46 -21.83
N VAL A 250 -2.10 -6.62 -20.51
CA VAL A 250 -2.67 -7.75 -19.77
C VAL A 250 -4.01 -7.34 -19.21
N TYR A 251 -5.05 -8.11 -19.48
CA TYR A 251 -6.36 -7.77 -18.96
C TYR A 251 -7.11 -8.94 -18.34
N TYR A 252 -7.96 -8.59 -17.40
CA TYR A 252 -8.94 -9.47 -16.77
C TYR A 252 -10.30 -8.81 -16.88
N TYR A 253 -11.35 -9.59 -16.88
CA TYR A 253 -12.68 -9.02 -16.88
C TYR A 253 -13.68 -9.84 -16.08
N SER A 254 -14.75 -9.19 -15.64
CA SER A 254 -15.96 -9.80 -15.09
C SER A 254 -17.17 -9.30 -15.86
N GLU A 255 -17.80 -10.17 -16.64
CA GLU A 255 -19.02 -9.84 -17.36
C GLU A 255 -20.17 -9.46 -16.42
N PRO A 256 -20.42 -10.17 -15.30
CA PRO A 256 -21.47 -9.80 -14.37
C PRO A 256 -21.31 -8.40 -13.78
N LEU A 257 -20.05 -7.98 -13.54
CA LEU A 257 -19.74 -6.66 -13.02
C LEU A 257 -19.57 -5.61 -14.13
N GLN A 258 -19.57 -6.01 -15.40
CA GLN A 258 -19.24 -5.18 -16.57
C GLN A 258 -17.96 -4.36 -16.32
N THR A 259 -16.96 -5.00 -15.72
CA THR A 259 -15.72 -4.37 -15.29
C THR A 259 -14.51 -5.04 -15.92
N VAL A 260 -13.54 -4.23 -16.31
CA VAL A 260 -12.25 -4.65 -16.86
C VAL A 260 -11.12 -4.14 -15.98
N TRP A 261 -10.14 -5.00 -15.73
CA TRP A 261 -8.87 -4.65 -15.10
C TRP A 261 -7.76 -4.79 -16.14
N LEU A 262 -7.12 -3.68 -16.44
CA LEU A 262 -6.07 -3.53 -17.44
C LEU A 262 -4.73 -3.30 -16.76
N TYR A 263 -3.69 -4.00 -17.20
CA TYR A 263 -2.33 -3.86 -16.70
C TYR A 263 -1.37 -3.62 -17.85
N THR A 264 -0.73 -2.46 -17.85
CA THR A 264 0.30 -2.06 -18.82
C THR A 264 1.72 -2.29 -18.27
N ARG A 265 1.84 -2.88 -17.06
CA ARG A 265 3.09 -3.09 -16.36
C ARG A 265 3.95 -4.13 -17.07
N ARG A 266 5.23 -3.80 -17.26
CA ARG A 266 6.20 -4.66 -17.94
C ARG A 266 7.51 -4.67 -17.17
N ALA A 267 8.24 -5.81 -17.24
CA ALA A 267 9.60 -5.92 -16.76
C ALA A 267 10.48 -6.44 -17.89
N ALA A 268 11.31 -5.57 -18.45
CA ALA A 268 12.20 -5.90 -19.52
C ALA A 268 13.64 -6.02 -19.03
N GLY A 269 14.42 -6.91 -19.63
CA GLY A 269 15.82 -7.14 -19.29
C GLY A 269 16.28 -8.54 -19.63
N ARG A 270 17.54 -8.80 -19.30
CA ARG A 270 18.14 -10.12 -19.45
C ARG A 270 17.72 -11.02 -18.30
N ILE A 271 17.32 -12.24 -18.58
CA ILE A 271 17.06 -13.25 -17.56
C ILE A 271 18.39 -13.60 -16.87
N THR A 272 18.45 -13.35 -15.56
CA THR A 272 19.63 -13.63 -14.73
C THR A 272 19.51 -14.92 -13.94
N ALA A 273 18.31 -15.39 -13.66
CA ALA A 273 18.04 -16.67 -13.02
C ALA A 273 16.65 -17.20 -13.35
N VAL A 274 16.51 -18.51 -13.32
CA VAL A 274 15.24 -19.24 -13.38
C VAL A 274 15.19 -20.28 -12.25
N ALA A 275 14.01 -20.53 -11.68
CA ALA A 275 13.86 -21.49 -10.59
C ALA A 275 12.52 -22.25 -10.73
N PRO A 276 12.40 -23.50 -10.22
CA PRO A 276 13.42 -24.28 -9.51
C PRO A 276 14.47 -24.91 -10.45
N SER A 277 14.19 -25.02 -11.77
CA SER A 277 15.10 -25.59 -12.73
C SER A 277 14.98 -24.89 -14.09
N ALA A 278 16.03 -24.93 -14.90
CA ALA A 278 16.05 -24.34 -16.24
C ALA A 278 15.05 -25.00 -17.21
N SER A 279 14.76 -26.28 -17.03
CA SER A 279 13.85 -27.06 -17.90
C SER A 279 12.36 -26.89 -17.52
N ALA A 280 12.08 -26.59 -16.23
CA ALA A 280 10.71 -26.45 -15.74
C ALA A 280 10.66 -25.25 -14.76
N PRO A 281 10.83 -24.01 -15.25
CA PRO A 281 10.82 -22.84 -14.41
C PRO A 281 9.40 -22.52 -13.93
N THR A 282 9.28 -22.07 -12.68
CA THR A 282 8.06 -21.48 -12.13
C THR A 282 8.25 -20.00 -11.78
N SER A 283 9.51 -19.54 -11.82
CA SER A 283 9.85 -18.13 -11.65
C SER A 283 11.06 -17.75 -12.48
N VAL A 284 11.17 -16.46 -12.79
CA VAL A 284 12.22 -15.87 -13.59
C VAL A 284 12.72 -14.59 -12.91
N THR A 285 14.03 -14.35 -12.93
CA THR A 285 14.63 -13.10 -12.42
C THR A 285 15.07 -12.24 -13.60
N VAL A 286 14.48 -11.05 -13.69
CA VAL A 286 14.77 -10.02 -14.70
C VAL A 286 14.94 -8.70 -14.02
N ALA A 287 15.90 -7.90 -14.43
CA ALA A 287 16.18 -6.57 -13.87
C ALA A 287 16.32 -6.57 -12.33
N GLY A 288 16.89 -7.63 -11.76
CA GLY A 288 17.11 -7.78 -10.31
C GLY A 288 15.88 -8.19 -9.49
N SER A 289 14.71 -8.35 -10.12
CA SER A 289 13.46 -8.77 -9.45
C SER A 289 13.04 -10.15 -9.93
N THR A 290 12.48 -10.95 -9.02
CA THR A 290 11.96 -12.28 -9.33
C THR A 290 10.46 -12.27 -9.50
N TYR A 291 9.99 -12.80 -10.63
CA TYR A 291 8.59 -12.86 -11.03
C TYR A 291 8.12 -14.31 -11.11
N THR A 292 6.91 -14.57 -10.65
CA THR A 292 6.26 -15.88 -10.77
C THR A 292 5.64 -16.01 -12.16
N LEU A 293 5.80 -17.15 -12.80
CA LEU A 293 5.20 -17.44 -14.10
C LEU A 293 3.73 -17.88 -13.92
N GLY A 294 2.81 -17.21 -14.60
CA GLY A 294 1.37 -17.40 -14.40
C GLY A 294 0.81 -18.69 -15.00
N SER A 295 1.51 -19.30 -15.96
CA SER A 295 1.04 -20.53 -16.61
C SER A 295 2.19 -21.38 -17.14
N SER A 296 1.89 -22.64 -17.46
CA SER A 296 2.86 -23.55 -18.11
C SER A 296 3.25 -23.11 -19.53
N SER A 297 2.36 -22.43 -20.26
CA SER A 297 2.66 -21.86 -21.56
C SER A 297 3.70 -20.74 -21.47
N VAL A 298 3.58 -19.88 -20.47
CA VAL A 298 4.56 -18.83 -20.16
C VAL A 298 5.89 -19.44 -19.74
N ALA A 299 5.86 -20.46 -18.86
CA ALA A 299 7.04 -21.19 -18.42
C ALA A 299 7.81 -21.83 -19.60
N SER A 300 7.10 -22.31 -20.61
CA SER A 300 7.73 -22.90 -21.78
C SER A 300 8.54 -21.90 -22.62
N LYS A 301 8.14 -20.62 -22.67
CA LYS A 301 8.84 -19.56 -23.41
C LYS A 301 10.21 -19.19 -22.81
N VAL A 302 10.39 -19.42 -21.52
CA VAL A 302 11.64 -19.14 -20.78
C VAL A 302 12.36 -20.41 -20.35
N SER A 303 11.89 -21.57 -20.79
CA SER A 303 12.51 -22.86 -20.50
C SER A 303 13.70 -23.13 -21.42
N SER A 304 14.78 -23.68 -20.87
CA SER A 304 15.94 -24.14 -21.64
C SER A 304 15.61 -25.23 -22.67
N LEU A 305 14.52 -25.98 -22.48
CA LEU A 305 14.05 -26.98 -23.44
C LEU A 305 13.61 -26.36 -24.78
N ASN A 306 13.20 -25.10 -24.76
CA ASN A 306 12.75 -24.35 -25.93
C ASN A 306 13.73 -23.23 -26.34
N GLY A 307 14.99 -23.32 -25.91
CA GLY A 307 16.03 -22.33 -26.23
C GLY A 307 15.95 -21.05 -25.43
N GLY A 308 15.10 -21.00 -24.38
CA GLY A 308 14.99 -19.89 -23.46
C GLY A 308 15.92 -20.03 -22.25
N GLY A 309 15.71 -19.19 -21.26
CA GLY A 309 16.38 -19.25 -19.97
C GLY A 309 17.40 -18.14 -19.73
N VAL A 310 18.35 -18.43 -18.85
CA VAL A 310 19.37 -17.44 -18.44
C VAL A 310 20.15 -16.91 -19.65
N GLY A 311 20.28 -15.58 -19.70
CA GLY A 311 20.94 -14.87 -20.81
C GLY A 311 19.98 -14.36 -21.90
N GLN A 312 18.75 -14.86 -21.98
CA GLN A 312 17.75 -14.37 -22.92
C GLN A 312 17.26 -12.97 -22.54
N VAL A 313 17.16 -12.07 -23.50
CA VAL A 313 16.50 -10.76 -23.34
C VAL A 313 15.01 -10.94 -23.57
N VAL A 314 14.20 -10.43 -22.63
CA VAL A 314 12.75 -10.59 -22.64
C VAL A 314 12.06 -9.34 -22.12
N THR A 315 10.81 -9.15 -22.55
CA THR A 315 9.86 -8.27 -21.88
C THR A 315 8.76 -9.13 -21.26
N LEU A 316 8.66 -9.13 -19.94
CA LEU A 316 7.62 -9.82 -19.18
C LEU A 316 6.38 -8.94 -19.12
N LEU A 317 5.25 -9.46 -19.54
CA LEU A 317 3.94 -8.80 -19.40
C LEU A 317 3.35 -9.18 -18.05
N LEU A 318 3.15 -8.17 -17.18
CA LEU A 318 2.79 -8.40 -15.79
C LEU A 318 1.30 -8.21 -15.56
N GLY A 319 0.68 -9.19 -14.96
CA GLY A 319 -0.74 -9.18 -14.59
C GLY A 319 -1.00 -8.58 -13.21
N MET A 320 -2.17 -8.89 -12.69
CA MET A 320 -2.76 -8.32 -11.47
C MET A 320 -1.83 -8.39 -10.25
N ASN A 321 -1.17 -9.50 -10.00
CA ASN A 321 -0.26 -9.72 -8.86
C ASN A 321 1.22 -9.55 -9.22
N ASN A 322 1.54 -8.84 -10.31
CA ASN A 322 2.86 -8.84 -10.93
C ASN A 322 3.34 -10.26 -11.32
N GLU A 323 2.41 -11.18 -11.55
CA GLU A 323 2.73 -12.46 -12.17
C GLU A 323 2.92 -12.27 -13.66
N VAL A 324 3.75 -13.10 -14.27
CA VAL A 324 4.01 -13.05 -15.71
C VAL A 324 2.85 -13.71 -16.46
N ALA A 325 2.05 -12.90 -17.12
CA ALA A 325 0.94 -13.36 -17.95
C ALA A 325 1.42 -13.83 -19.33
N ASP A 326 2.46 -13.19 -19.88
CA ASP A 326 3.14 -13.62 -21.08
C ASP A 326 4.56 -13.03 -21.19
N VAL A 327 5.32 -13.50 -22.17
CA VAL A 327 6.71 -13.09 -22.43
C VAL A 327 6.87 -12.74 -23.90
N ILE A 328 7.37 -11.52 -24.15
CA ILE A 328 7.84 -11.09 -25.48
C ILE A 328 9.33 -11.40 -25.55
N THR A 329 9.79 -11.96 -26.66
CA THR A 329 11.18 -12.38 -26.90
C THR A 329 11.71 -11.83 -28.22
N GLY A 330 13.03 -11.79 -28.37
CA GLY A 330 13.69 -11.35 -29.59
C GLY A 330 13.66 -9.82 -29.80
N GLN A 331 13.65 -9.37 -31.07
CA GLN A 331 13.70 -7.95 -31.41
C GLN A 331 12.45 -7.14 -31.04
N GLU A 332 11.37 -7.81 -30.74
CA GLU A 332 10.13 -7.14 -30.25
C GLU A 332 10.25 -6.68 -28.79
N ALA A 333 11.29 -7.11 -28.07
CA ALA A 333 11.58 -6.68 -26.70
C ALA A 333 12.33 -5.34 -26.71
N ASP A 334 11.72 -4.26 -27.20
CA ASP A 334 12.26 -2.89 -27.16
C ASP A 334 11.39 -2.03 -26.24
N GLU A 335 11.92 -1.72 -25.06
CA GLU A 335 11.19 -0.98 -24.03
C GLU A 335 12.06 0.14 -23.45
N VAL A 336 11.43 1.26 -23.11
CA VAL A 336 12.07 2.42 -22.52
C VAL A 336 11.44 2.76 -21.18
N PHE A 337 12.26 2.78 -20.13
CA PHE A 337 11.87 3.15 -18.77
C PHE A 337 12.58 4.40 -18.31
N TYR A 338 11.91 5.22 -17.50
CA TYR A 338 12.45 6.43 -16.89
C TYR A 338 12.36 6.29 -15.38
N GLY A 339 13.38 6.72 -14.66
CA GLY A 339 13.38 6.59 -13.21
C GLY A 339 14.51 7.34 -12.54
N VAL A 340 14.65 7.09 -11.24
CA VAL A 340 15.70 7.66 -10.40
C VAL A 340 16.59 6.56 -9.84
N VAL A 341 17.88 6.79 -9.82
CA VAL A 341 18.87 5.89 -9.21
C VAL A 341 18.65 5.88 -7.69
N GLN A 342 18.39 4.70 -7.12
CA GLN A 342 18.29 4.51 -5.69
C GLN A 342 19.64 4.15 -5.07
N THR A 343 20.33 3.19 -5.67
CA THR A 343 21.64 2.74 -5.19
C THR A 343 22.56 2.44 -6.37
N ALA A 344 23.84 2.62 -6.15
CA ALA A 344 24.91 2.18 -7.05
C ALA A 344 25.96 1.43 -6.24
N SER A 345 26.32 0.24 -6.69
CA SER A 345 27.32 -0.62 -6.04
C SER A 345 28.25 -1.23 -7.07
N ARG A 346 29.52 -1.38 -6.71
CA ARG A 346 30.49 -2.13 -7.54
C ARG A 346 30.44 -3.60 -7.15
N SER A 347 30.37 -4.47 -8.13
CA SER A 347 30.44 -5.92 -7.91
C SER A 347 31.45 -6.54 -8.88
N LEU A 348 32.16 -7.56 -8.42
CA LEU A 348 32.97 -8.43 -9.27
C LEU A 348 32.03 -9.37 -10.02
N ILE A 349 32.28 -9.58 -11.32
CA ILE A 349 31.60 -10.64 -12.07
C ILE A 349 32.44 -11.90 -11.90
N GLU A 350 31.82 -12.93 -11.30
CA GLU A 350 32.50 -14.19 -10.99
C GLU A 350 32.77 -15.06 -12.22
N GLU A 351 32.11 -14.86 -13.36
CA GLU A 351 32.20 -15.75 -14.52
C GLU A 351 33.53 -15.70 -15.28
N ASN A 352 34.31 -14.61 -15.20
CA ASN A 352 35.62 -14.52 -15.87
C ASN A 352 36.73 -13.86 -15.04
N GLY A 353 36.54 -13.61 -13.77
CA GLY A 353 37.60 -13.26 -12.80
C GLY A 353 38.32 -11.91 -12.96
N ALA A 354 37.97 -11.06 -13.93
CA ALA A 354 38.69 -9.85 -14.25
C ALA A 354 37.89 -8.57 -14.40
N ASP A 355 36.58 -8.63 -14.56
CA ASP A 355 35.78 -7.42 -14.83
C ASP A 355 34.97 -6.97 -13.61
N VAL A 356 35.21 -5.70 -13.22
CA VAL A 356 34.39 -4.99 -12.23
C VAL A 356 33.26 -4.30 -12.97
N MET A 357 32.01 -4.70 -12.72
CA MET A 357 30.84 -3.95 -13.19
C MET A 357 30.21 -3.17 -12.06
N GLN A 358 29.56 -2.06 -12.40
CA GLN A 358 28.72 -1.34 -11.48
C GLN A 358 27.29 -1.81 -11.63
N LYS A 359 26.63 -2.15 -10.51
CA LYS A 359 25.18 -2.41 -10.46
C LYS A 359 24.47 -1.16 -9.99
N VAL A 360 23.49 -0.73 -10.76
CA VAL A 360 22.64 0.44 -10.48
C VAL A 360 21.21 -0.02 -10.30
N THR A 361 20.62 0.27 -9.15
CA THR A 361 19.18 0.03 -8.92
C THR A 361 18.43 1.33 -9.14
N VAL A 362 17.47 1.29 -10.07
CA VAL A 362 16.64 2.42 -10.50
C VAL A 362 15.19 2.12 -10.18
N LEU A 363 14.52 2.98 -9.41
CA LEU A 363 13.06 2.95 -9.34
C LEU A 363 12.48 3.70 -10.52
N CYS A 364 11.75 2.99 -11.36
CA CYS A 364 11.13 3.55 -12.56
C CYS A 364 9.72 4.08 -12.30
N THR A 365 9.22 4.91 -13.21
CA THR A 365 7.90 5.57 -13.10
C THR A 365 6.73 4.58 -12.99
N ASP A 366 6.89 3.36 -13.51
CA ASP A 366 5.94 2.26 -13.38
C ASP A 366 5.93 1.59 -11.99
N GLY A 367 6.76 2.06 -11.07
CA GLY A 367 6.87 1.54 -9.71
C GLY A 367 7.73 0.28 -9.57
N ILE A 368 8.40 -0.15 -10.63
CA ILE A 368 9.29 -1.32 -10.62
C ILE A 368 10.72 -0.87 -10.42
N ALA A 369 11.38 -1.42 -9.40
CA ALA A 369 12.81 -1.24 -9.20
C ALA A 369 13.58 -2.19 -10.12
N ARG A 370 14.46 -1.63 -10.97
CA ARG A 370 15.29 -2.38 -11.91
C ARG A 370 16.74 -2.27 -11.51
N THR A 371 17.44 -3.42 -11.44
CA THR A 371 18.88 -3.46 -11.20
C THR A 371 19.57 -3.83 -12.50
N VAL A 372 20.37 -2.90 -13.00
CA VAL A 372 21.06 -3.00 -14.30
C VAL A 372 22.56 -2.95 -14.08
N SER A 373 23.31 -3.78 -14.80
CA SER A 373 24.76 -3.75 -14.81
C SER A 373 25.25 -2.76 -15.85
N ILE A 374 26.15 -1.87 -15.45
CA ILE A 374 26.74 -0.84 -16.32
C ILE A 374 28.27 -0.93 -16.28
N ASP A 375 28.91 -0.31 -17.28
CA ASP A 375 30.36 -0.23 -17.36
C ASP A 375 30.95 0.39 -16.08
N LYS A 376 32.11 -0.13 -15.66
CA LYS A 376 32.88 0.31 -14.48
C LYS A 376 33.25 1.79 -14.49
N ASP A 377 33.41 2.36 -15.70
CA ASP A 377 33.84 3.74 -15.90
C ASP A 377 32.69 4.74 -15.83
N LEU A 378 31.44 4.25 -15.81
CA LEU A 378 30.24 5.07 -15.63
C LEU A 378 29.92 5.23 -14.15
N ASN A 379 29.47 6.41 -13.77
CA ASN A 379 29.03 6.68 -12.41
C ASN A 379 27.63 7.31 -12.42
N TYR A 380 26.67 6.62 -11.80
CA TYR A 380 25.30 7.09 -11.64
C TYR A 380 24.97 7.16 -10.15
N PRO A 381 25.26 8.27 -9.46
CA PRO A 381 24.96 8.44 -8.05
C PRO A 381 23.46 8.33 -7.76
N ALA A 382 23.11 7.96 -6.53
CA ALA A 382 21.74 8.00 -6.05
C ALA A 382 21.11 9.40 -6.29
N GLY A 383 19.86 9.43 -6.67
CA GLY A 383 19.13 10.65 -7.00
C GLY A 383 19.25 11.11 -8.46
N TRP A 384 20.13 10.51 -9.26
CA TRP A 384 20.21 10.84 -10.68
C TRP A 384 19.03 10.31 -11.47
N LEU A 385 18.58 11.12 -12.44
CA LEU A 385 17.57 10.74 -13.42
C LEU A 385 18.20 9.93 -14.54
N VAL A 386 17.61 8.79 -14.85
CA VAL A 386 18.10 7.91 -15.92
C VAL A 386 16.97 7.40 -16.78
N ARG A 387 17.33 7.07 -18.03
CA ARG A 387 16.54 6.30 -18.96
C ARG A 387 17.19 4.92 -19.12
N ILE A 388 16.41 3.86 -18.99
CA ILE A 388 16.83 2.49 -19.28
C ILE A 388 16.12 2.08 -20.58
N ARG A 389 16.88 1.72 -21.61
CA ARG A 389 16.38 1.07 -22.80
C ARG A 389 16.77 -0.39 -22.75
N VAL A 390 15.82 -1.27 -23.01
CA VAL A 390 16.02 -2.71 -23.12
C VAL A 390 15.66 -3.11 -24.54
N ASP A 391 16.61 -3.65 -25.26
CA ASP A 391 16.43 -4.12 -26.63
C ASP A 391 17.15 -5.48 -26.85
N GLY A 392 17.17 -5.98 -28.09
CA GLY A 392 17.79 -7.25 -28.42
C GLY A 392 19.26 -7.38 -28.05
N ASP A 393 19.98 -6.24 -27.94
CA ASP A 393 21.41 -6.19 -27.58
C ASP A 393 21.63 -6.13 -26.07
N GLY A 394 20.59 -5.81 -25.30
CA GLY A 394 20.64 -5.79 -23.83
C GLY A 394 20.02 -4.56 -23.18
N GLU A 395 20.59 -4.19 -22.03
CA GLU A 395 20.13 -3.11 -21.17
C GLU A 395 21.07 -1.91 -21.28
N HIS A 396 20.54 -0.77 -21.66
CA HIS A 396 21.31 0.47 -21.88
C HIS A 396 20.83 1.56 -20.92
N VAL A 397 21.67 1.97 -19.99
CA VAL A 397 21.37 3.04 -19.04
C VAL A 397 22.01 4.36 -19.51
N LYS A 398 21.24 5.43 -19.53
CA LYS A 398 21.72 6.76 -19.86
C LYS A 398 21.17 7.80 -18.88
N ALA A 399 22.04 8.63 -18.34
CA ALA A 399 21.61 9.80 -17.58
C ALA A 399 20.82 10.76 -18.47
N ILE A 400 19.77 11.35 -17.93
CA ILE A 400 18.94 12.32 -18.62
C ILE A 400 18.97 13.66 -17.89
N SER A 401 18.91 14.75 -18.67
CA SER A 401 18.81 16.09 -18.14
C SER A 401 17.37 16.35 -17.65
N SER A 402 17.23 17.21 -16.65
CA SER A 402 15.92 17.66 -16.19
C SER A 402 15.13 18.34 -17.33
N LYS A 403 13.84 18.06 -17.37
CA LYS A 403 12.85 18.70 -18.24
C LYS A 403 11.67 19.08 -17.38
N SER A 404 11.57 20.33 -17.00
CA SER A 404 10.57 20.83 -16.05
C SER A 404 9.38 21.47 -16.75
N THR A 405 8.26 21.49 -16.06
CA THR A 405 7.05 22.27 -16.37
C THR A 405 6.44 22.78 -15.06
N SER A 406 5.46 23.67 -15.14
CA SER A 406 4.77 24.19 -13.96
C SER A 406 3.28 24.38 -14.27
N GLY A 407 2.46 24.41 -13.25
CA GLY A 407 1.03 24.61 -13.39
C GLY A 407 0.28 24.09 -12.17
N THR A 408 -1.03 24.20 -12.21
CA THR A 408 -1.89 23.59 -11.19
C THR A 408 -2.45 22.28 -11.74
N ILE A 409 -2.35 21.20 -10.96
CA ILE A 409 -3.11 19.99 -11.25
C ILE A 409 -4.59 20.33 -11.02
N ASN A 410 -5.44 20.11 -12.01
CA ASN A 410 -6.86 20.40 -11.88
C ASN A 410 -7.54 19.50 -10.84
N GLU A 411 -8.77 19.85 -10.41
CA GLU A 411 -9.53 19.14 -9.39
C GLU A 411 -9.81 17.66 -9.72
N THR A 412 -9.90 17.35 -11.00
CA THR A 412 -10.10 15.99 -11.51
C THR A 412 -8.78 15.22 -11.71
N ALA A 413 -7.65 15.88 -11.49
CA ALA A 413 -6.31 15.34 -11.68
C ALA A 413 -6.04 14.79 -13.10
N THR A 414 -6.62 15.43 -14.12
CA THR A 414 -6.50 15.06 -15.54
C THR A 414 -5.62 16.02 -16.34
N ALA A 415 -5.13 17.10 -15.75
CA ALA A 415 -4.26 18.06 -16.41
C ALA A 415 -3.31 18.74 -15.41
N LEU A 416 -2.11 19.10 -15.89
CA LEU A 416 -1.11 19.95 -15.22
C LEU A 416 -0.95 21.24 -16.03
N GLY A 417 -1.55 22.33 -15.57
CA GLY A 417 -1.61 23.58 -16.33
C GLY A 417 -2.27 23.35 -17.69
N ASP A 418 -1.54 23.66 -18.77
CA ASP A 418 -2.02 23.51 -20.15
C ASP A 418 -1.80 22.10 -20.73
N HIS A 419 -1.15 21.20 -19.98
CA HIS A 419 -0.85 19.84 -20.43
C HIS A 419 -1.88 18.85 -19.87
N ALA A 420 -2.59 18.14 -20.74
CA ALA A 420 -3.39 16.99 -20.31
C ALA A 420 -2.50 15.88 -19.76
N LEU A 421 -2.96 15.17 -18.75
CA LEU A 421 -2.36 13.93 -18.27
C LEU A 421 -2.98 12.75 -19.02
N ALA A 422 -2.17 11.78 -19.39
CA ALA A 422 -2.68 10.51 -19.92
C ALA A 422 -3.45 9.75 -18.84
N ASP A 423 -4.43 8.94 -19.23
CA ASP A 423 -5.23 8.15 -18.28
C ASP A 423 -4.38 7.16 -17.50
N ASP A 424 -3.31 6.64 -18.11
CA ASP A 424 -2.32 5.73 -17.53
C ASP A 424 -1.04 6.45 -17.04
N VAL A 425 -1.10 7.76 -16.83
CA VAL A 425 0.07 8.55 -16.41
C VAL A 425 0.78 7.93 -15.21
N GLN A 426 2.08 7.75 -15.35
CA GLN A 426 2.96 7.22 -14.31
C GLN A 426 3.65 8.39 -13.60
N ILE A 427 3.37 8.56 -12.32
CA ILE A 427 3.93 9.65 -11.52
C ILE A 427 4.84 9.06 -10.45
N LEU A 428 6.07 9.57 -10.38
CA LEU A 428 7.08 9.20 -9.39
C LEU A 428 7.49 10.45 -8.60
N ASP A 429 7.30 10.46 -7.29
CA ASP A 429 7.91 11.47 -6.42
C ASP A 429 9.29 10.99 -5.98
N THR A 430 10.28 11.88 -5.93
CA THR A 430 11.68 11.50 -5.75
C THR A 430 12.42 12.53 -4.89
N THR A 431 13.49 12.10 -4.23
CA THR A 431 14.42 13.00 -3.54
C THR A 431 15.78 13.04 -4.25
N SER A 432 16.60 14.02 -3.92
CA SER A 432 18.01 14.12 -4.38
C SER A 432 18.89 12.95 -3.91
N GLU A 433 18.47 12.24 -2.86
CA GLU A 433 19.16 11.11 -2.27
C GLU A 433 18.72 9.75 -2.84
N GLY A 434 17.83 9.75 -3.87
CA GLY A 434 17.37 8.54 -4.53
C GLY A 434 16.22 7.82 -3.85
N VAL A 435 15.63 8.38 -2.80
CA VAL A 435 14.36 7.87 -2.25
C VAL A 435 13.25 8.23 -3.22
N ALA A 436 12.38 7.29 -3.54
CA ALA A 436 11.32 7.52 -4.50
C ALA A 436 10.09 6.63 -4.22
N GLY A 437 8.94 7.09 -4.68
CA GLY A 437 7.67 6.36 -4.58
C GLY A 437 6.67 6.79 -5.65
N THR A 438 5.80 5.88 -6.06
CA THR A 438 4.74 6.18 -7.02
C THR A 438 3.64 7.01 -6.39
N VAL A 439 3.07 7.94 -7.15
CA VAL A 439 2.03 8.86 -6.72
C VAL A 439 0.80 8.70 -7.60
N ARG A 440 -0.38 8.64 -6.99
CA ARG A 440 -1.64 8.66 -7.74
C ARG A 440 -1.95 10.09 -8.19
N PRO A 441 -2.47 10.31 -9.41
CA PRO A 441 -2.85 11.65 -9.86
C PRO A 441 -3.77 12.39 -8.88
N SER A 442 -4.75 11.71 -8.30
CA SER A 442 -5.69 12.27 -7.31
C SER A 442 -5.03 12.81 -6.04
N ARG A 443 -3.83 12.32 -5.67
CA ARG A 443 -3.05 12.83 -4.54
C ARG A 443 -2.55 14.26 -4.77
N LEU A 444 -2.49 14.68 -6.04
CA LEU A 444 -2.01 15.99 -6.48
C LEU A 444 -3.15 16.94 -6.91
N SER A 445 -4.41 16.53 -6.76
CA SER A 445 -5.58 17.35 -7.12
C SER A 445 -5.53 18.73 -6.48
N GLY A 446 -5.71 19.79 -7.26
CA GLY A 446 -5.65 21.18 -6.82
C GLY A 446 -4.24 21.70 -6.47
N VAL A 447 -3.20 20.88 -6.56
CA VAL A 447 -1.83 21.26 -6.17
C VAL A 447 -1.18 22.10 -7.27
N LYS A 448 -0.61 23.23 -6.87
CA LYS A 448 0.20 24.09 -7.73
C LYS A 448 1.66 23.65 -7.70
N LEU A 449 2.16 23.17 -8.82
CA LEU A 449 3.56 22.79 -9.00
C LEU A 449 4.35 23.94 -9.65
N SER A 450 5.50 24.23 -9.08
CA SER A 450 6.53 25.10 -9.67
C SER A 450 7.46 24.30 -10.59
N ALA A 451 8.29 24.98 -11.39
CA ALA A 451 9.26 24.30 -12.23
C ALA A 451 10.33 23.50 -11.44
N SER A 452 10.59 23.87 -10.19
CA SER A 452 11.49 23.13 -9.27
C SER A 452 10.86 21.85 -8.72
N ASP A 453 9.53 21.73 -8.74
CA ASP A 453 8.81 20.56 -8.25
C ASP A 453 8.73 19.46 -9.31
N VAL A 454 9.03 19.78 -10.58
CA VAL A 454 9.03 18.83 -11.69
C VAL A 454 10.46 18.61 -12.19
N ARG A 455 10.98 17.41 -12.00
CA ARG A 455 12.32 17.02 -12.43
C ARG A 455 12.37 16.58 -13.90
N TYR A 456 11.34 15.84 -14.34
CA TYR A 456 11.28 15.32 -15.70
C TYR A 456 9.85 14.95 -16.09
N PHE A 457 9.52 15.06 -17.37
CA PHE A 457 8.29 14.53 -17.94
C PHE A 457 8.47 14.11 -19.39
N THR A 458 7.64 13.13 -19.82
CA THR A 458 7.47 12.74 -21.22
C THR A 458 6.02 12.96 -21.65
N THR A 459 5.82 12.93 -22.95
CA THR A 459 4.48 13.02 -23.55
C THR A 459 4.29 11.88 -24.52
N ASN A 460 3.07 11.33 -24.56
CA ASN A 460 2.65 10.36 -25.54
C ASN A 460 2.43 11.01 -26.94
N GLU A 461 2.06 10.22 -27.93
CA GLU A 461 1.78 10.68 -29.30
C GLU A 461 0.64 11.71 -29.39
N LYS A 462 -0.28 11.73 -28.41
CA LYS A 462 -1.36 12.71 -28.29
C LYS A 462 -0.92 14.01 -27.62
N GLY A 463 0.37 14.14 -27.23
CA GLY A 463 0.90 15.29 -26.51
C GLY A 463 0.53 15.35 -25.03
N GLN A 464 -0.08 14.32 -24.47
CA GLN A 464 -0.44 14.22 -23.06
C GLN A 464 0.77 13.75 -22.25
N ILE A 465 0.94 14.28 -21.04
CA ILE A 465 1.98 13.80 -20.11
C ILE A 465 1.66 12.36 -19.72
N ASP A 466 2.53 11.44 -20.06
CA ASP A 466 2.43 10.01 -19.77
C ASP A 466 3.38 9.55 -18.64
N ARG A 467 4.47 10.29 -18.40
CA ARG A 467 5.38 10.08 -17.28
C ARG A 467 5.76 11.41 -16.64
N LEU A 468 5.75 11.46 -15.32
CA LEU A 468 6.03 12.66 -14.55
C LEU A 468 6.89 12.29 -13.33
N ILE A 469 8.09 12.89 -13.23
CA ILE A 469 8.99 12.70 -12.09
C ILE A 469 9.06 14.01 -11.30
N LEU A 470 8.68 13.93 -10.03
CA LEU A 470 8.55 15.05 -9.11
C LEU A 470 9.74 15.12 -8.15
N ASN A 471 9.85 16.22 -7.40
CA ASN A 471 10.91 16.54 -6.47
C ASN A 471 10.36 16.78 -5.05
N ASP A 472 10.16 15.71 -4.28
CA ASP A 472 9.67 15.73 -2.88
C ASP A 472 8.39 16.57 -2.70
N VAL A 473 7.45 16.38 -3.63
CA VAL A 473 6.23 17.18 -3.72
C VAL A 473 5.20 16.76 -2.69
N THR A 474 5.09 15.46 -2.43
CA THR A 474 4.01 14.91 -1.59
C THR A 474 4.32 14.93 -0.11
N GLY A 475 5.59 14.93 0.26
CA GLY A 475 6.05 14.64 1.61
C GLY A 475 5.87 13.17 2.02
N ASP A 476 5.32 12.32 1.15
CA ASP A 476 5.04 10.91 1.47
C ASP A 476 6.30 10.03 1.51
N LEU A 477 7.44 10.58 1.05
CA LEU A 477 8.76 9.94 1.10
C LEU A 477 9.45 10.04 2.46
N TRP A 478 8.87 10.77 3.40
CA TRP A 478 9.36 10.92 4.76
C TRP A 478 8.75 9.85 5.68
N SER A 479 9.50 9.42 6.68
CA SER A 479 8.99 8.60 7.78
C SER A 479 8.41 9.50 8.87
N TYR A 480 7.23 9.17 9.37
CA TYR A 480 6.53 9.97 10.36
C TYR A 480 6.36 9.19 11.66
N GLY A 481 6.39 9.91 12.78
CA GLY A 481 6.22 9.31 14.07
C GLY A 481 6.24 10.31 15.22
N VAL A 482 6.46 9.80 16.41
CA VAL A 482 6.57 10.58 17.63
C VAL A 482 7.99 10.50 18.16
N LEU A 483 8.60 11.65 18.42
CA LEU A 483 9.83 11.73 19.18
C LEU A 483 9.50 11.69 20.68
N ASP A 484 10.04 10.70 21.37
CA ASP A 484 9.84 10.50 22.81
C ASP A 484 10.99 11.14 23.63
N ASP A 485 12.23 10.83 23.28
CA ASP A 485 13.40 11.31 24.02
C ASP A 485 14.61 11.57 23.12
N VAL A 486 15.51 12.43 23.56
CA VAL A 486 16.77 12.75 22.87
C VAL A 486 17.94 12.55 23.82
N LYS A 487 18.76 11.55 23.56
CA LYS A 487 20.01 11.29 24.31
C LYS A 487 21.18 11.94 23.59
N ASN A 488 21.78 12.94 24.23
CA ASN A 488 22.96 13.58 23.69
C ASN A 488 24.17 12.62 23.82
N LEU A 489 24.90 12.41 22.73
CA LEU A 489 26.21 11.79 22.78
C LEU A 489 27.16 12.83 23.40
N ALA A 490 27.88 12.43 24.46
CA ALA A 490 28.78 13.34 25.18
C ALA A 490 29.80 13.94 24.22
N ALA A 491 29.71 15.25 23.99
CA ALA A 491 30.78 15.99 23.33
C ALA A 491 31.93 16.15 24.30
N ASN A 492 33.12 15.77 23.91
CA ASN A 492 34.34 16.14 24.63
C ASN A 492 34.52 17.67 24.52
N ILE A 493 33.98 18.42 25.45
CA ILE A 493 34.02 19.89 25.52
C ILE A 493 35.43 20.42 25.94
N THR A 494 36.38 19.56 26.23
CA THR A 494 37.70 19.93 26.72
C THR A 494 38.58 20.78 25.78
N THR A 495 38.16 21.03 24.56
CA THR A 495 38.96 21.80 23.57
C THR A 495 38.44 23.20 23.22
N LEU A 496 37.37 23.72 23.85
CA LEU A 496 36.69 24.94 23.38
C LEU A 496 36.67 26.11 24.39
N LEU A 497 37.35 26.02 25.53
CA LEU A 497 37.49 27.18 26.40
C LEU A 497 38.80 27.91 26.02
N PRO A 498 38.78 29.20 25.70
CA PRO A 498 40.00 29.95 25.50
C PRO A 498 40.76 29.98 26.83
N GLN A 499 41.97 29.50 26.83
CA GLN A 499 42.90 29.65 27.96
C GLN A 499 43.16 31.15 28.12
N THR A 500 42.66 31.72 29.20
CA THR A 500 43.12 33.04 29.67
C THR A 500 44.59 32.91 30.00
N GLY A 501 45.41 33.58 29.19
CA GLY A 501 46.86 33.55 29.32
C GLY A 501 47.30 34.08 30.68
N SER A 502 48.11 33.27 31.33
CA SER A 502 49.06 33.73 32.32
C SER A 502 50.42 33.63 31.67
N SER A 503 51.06 34.80 31.46
CA SER A 503 52.42 34.96 30.99
C SER A 503 53.41 34.31 31.95
N GLY A 504 54.23 33.40 31.45
CA GLY A 504 55.38 32.87 32.15
C GLY A 504 56.37 32.26 31.16
N SER A 505 57.45 32.95 31.04
CA SER A 505 58.58 32.80 30.12
C SER A 505 59.36 31.50 30.26
N SER A 506 59.93 31.14 29.13
CA SER A 506 61.32 30.61 28.90
C SER A 506 61.54 29.15 28.53
N SER A 507 62.15 29.08 27.40
CA SER A 507 63.32 28.31 26.89
C SER A 507 63.16 26.88 26.40
N SER A 508 63.28 26.82 25.12
CA SER A 508 64.16 26.01 24.23
C SER A 508 64.54 24.57 24.64
N SER A 509 64.23 23.65 23.78
CA SER A 509 65.30 22.95 22.98
C SER A 509 64.69 21.88 22.07
N SER A 510 65.23 21.87 20.90
CA SER A 510 65.12 20.97 19.75
C SER A 510 65.54 19.53 20.03
N SER A 511 64.98 18.57 19.33
CA SER A 511 65.67 17.69 18.38
C SER A 511 64.83 16.47 17.97
N HIS A 512 64.66 16.38 16.72
CA HIS A 512 64.86 15.30 15.71
C HIS A 512 64.62 13.83 16.06
N ALA A 513 63.83 13.23 15.28
CA ALA A 513 64.09 12.23 14.24
C ALA A 513 63.61 10.77 14.51
N SER A 514 62.83 10.36 13.57
CA SER A 514 62.86 9.17 12.69
C SER A 514 62.56 7.76 13.21
N SER A 515 61.58 7.23 12.56
CA SER A 515 61.55 6.00 11.75
C SER A 515 61.45 4.60 12.42
N SER A 516 60.58 3.87 11.80
CA SER A 516 60.60 2.46 11.36
C SER A 516 59.95 1.39 12.24
N ALA A 517 58.89 0.88 11.70
CA ALA A 517 58.60 -0.49 11.21
C ALA A 517 58.73 -1.68 12.16
N SER A 518 57.73 -2.42 12.22
CA SER A 518 57.53 -3.85 11.87
C SER A 518 56.91 -4.76 12.95
N SER A 519 55.84 -5.36 12.55
CA SER A 519 55.44 -6.77 12.62
C SER A 519 55.57 -7.55 13.93
N GLY A 520 54.49 -8.29 14.24
CA GLY A 520 54.62 -9.56 14.89
C GLY A 520 53.41 -10.00 15.76
N ALA A 521 52.87 -11.08 15.35
CA ALA A 521 51.72 -11.82 15.80
C ALA A 521 51.81 -12.41 17.22
N SER A 522 50.62 -12.79 17.67
CA SER A 522 50.23 -14.06 18.30
C SER A 522 49.84 -14.07 19.79
N SER A 523 48.59 -14.47 19.95
CA SER A 523 48.02 -15.50 20.81
C SER A 523 48.26 -15.49 22.33
N GLY A 524 47.14 -15.71 23.04
CA GLY A 524 47.19 -16.47 24.29
C GLY A 524 46.23 -16.00 25.39
N SER A 525 45.23 -16.76 25.53
CA SER A 525 44.21 -16.98 26.55
C SER A 525 44.61 -16.81 28.05
N SER A 526 43.57 -16.51 28.80
CA SER A 526 43.06 -17.17 30.03
C SER A 526 43.04 -16.36 31.33
N SER A 527 41.79 -16.26 31.79
CA SER A 527 41.27 -16.49 33.16
C SER A 527 41.92 -15.86 34.39
N GLY A 528 41.05 -15.30 35.23
CA GLY A 528 41.25 -15.39 36.66
C GLY A 528 40.82 -14.19 37.49
N ALA A 529 39.79 -14.41 38.20
CA ALA A 529 39.09 -13.80 39.27
C ALA A 529 39.85 -12.95 40.34
N ALA A 530 39.04 -12.03 40.86
CA ALA A 530 38.78 -11.69 42.26
C ALA A 530 39.68 -10.72 43.03
N SER A 531 38.94 -9.80 43.59
CA SER A 531 38.94 -9.24 44.96
C SER A 531 39.85 -8.09 45.35
N ASP A 532 39.11 -7.09 45.77
CA ASP A 532 39.21 -6.27 47.02
C ASP A 532 40.28 -5.22 47.23
N SER A 533 39.68 -4.12 47.60
CA SER A 533 39.98 -3.17 48.69
C SER A 533 40.89 -1.97 48.43
N SER A 534 40.20 -0.88 48.55
CA SER A 534 40.46 0.32 49.41
C SER A 534 41.56 1.30 49.08
N SER A 535 41.07 2.49 49.26
CA SER A 535 41.68 3.76 49.71
C SER A 535 42.20 4.73 48.68
N GLY A 536 41.44 5.75 48.48
CA GLY A 536 41.68 7.13 48.90
C GLY A 536 42.76 7.90 48.13
N SER A 537 42.36 8.75 47.23
CA SER A 537 42.89 10.11 47.23
C SER A 537 42.08 11.01 46.30
N SER A 538 41.51 12.05 46.85
CA SER A 538 40.79 13.15 46.21
C SER A 538 41.72 13.92 45.29
N SER A 539 41.32 14.02 43.99
CA SER A 539 41.69 15.17 43.19
C SER A 539 40.39 15.63 42.50
N GLY A 540 39.92 16.78 42.97
CA GLY A 540 38.68 17.40 42.47
C GLY A 540 38.75 17.73 41.01
N THR A 541 38.02 17.01 40.25
CA THR A 541 37.59 17.44 38.90
C THR A 541 36.23 18.07 39.06
N THR A 542 36.21 19.36 39.12
CA THR A 542 34.95 20.18 39.10
C THR A 542 34.31 19.96 37.74
N THR A 543 33.38 19.06 37.66
CA THR A 543 32.54 18.91 36.48
C THR A 543 31.55 20.08 36.47
N ILE A 544 31.81 21.06 35.58
CA ILE A 544 30.84 22.15 35.30
C ILE A 544 29.76 21.51 34.42
N THR A 545 28.82 20.81 35.05
CA THR A 545 27.64 20.27 34.39
C THR A 545 26.40 21.15 34.54
N THR A 546 26.46 22.12 35.43
CA THR A 546 25.29 22.93 35.81
C THR A 546 24.83 23.97 34.77
N PRO A 547 25.68 24.70 34.01
CA PRO A 547 25.16 25.71 33.09
C PRO A 547 24.54 25.18 31.80
N VAL A 548 25.02 24.00 31.35
CA VAL A 548 24.52 23.41 30.07
C VAL A 548 23.19 22.67 30.32
N GLN A 549 23.04 22.09 31.49
CA GLN A 549 21.79 21.38 31.86
C GLN A 549 20.66 22.39 32.17
N GLU A 550 20.95 23.54 32.77
CA GLU A 550 19.97 24.61 32.96
C GLU A 550 19.53 25.26 31.65
N VAL A 551 20.44 25.48 30.73
CA VAL A 551 20.08 26.05 29.39
C VAL A 551 19.29 25.02 28.53
N THR A 552 19.60 23.73 28.64
CA THR A 552 18.83 22.69 27.92
C THR A 552 17.47 22.46 28.57
N SER A 553 17.35 22.52 29.90
CA SER A 553 16.07 22.38 30.59
C SER A 553 15.15 23.58 30.39
N LEU A 554 15.70 24.80 30.21
CA LEU A 554 14.95 26.02 29.85
C LEU A 554 14.45 26.03 28.40
N LEU A 555 15.09 25.28 27.50
CA LEU A 555 14.78 25.27 26.07
C LEU A 555 13.98 24.04 25.63
N MET A 556 13.89 23.02 26.45
CA MET A 556 13.19 21.76 26.13
C MET A 556 12.22 21.37 27.23
N PRO A 557 10.93 21.65 27.09
CA PRO A 557 9.95 21.09 27.98
C PRO A 557 10.04 19.56 27.97
N THR A 558 9.93 18.93 29.14
CA THR A 558 9.90 17.49 29.26
C THR A 558 8.66 16.90 28.58
N THR A 559 8.71 15.65 28.19
CA THR A 559 7.56 14.94 27.58
C THR A 559 6.32 15.04 28.47
N SER A 560 6.51 15.05 29.80
CA SER A 560 5.44 15.26 30.80
C SER A 560 4.82 16.67 30.73
N GLU A 561 5.59 17.71 30.47
CA GLU A 561 5.08 19.09 30.37
C GLU A 561 4.31 19.34 29.08
N ILE A 562 4.76 18.74 27.97
CA ILE A 562 4.02 18.77 26.70
C ILE A 562 2.71 17.98 26.83
N LEU A 563 2.73 16.81 27.46
CA LEU A 563 1.55 16.00 27.73
C LEU A 563 0.58 16.65 28.72
N TRP A 564 1.09 17.32 29.76
CA TRP A 564 0.26 18.12 30.67
C TRP A 564 -0.39 19.31 29.95
N GLY A 565 0.32 19.96 29.04
CA GLY A 565 -0.23 20.97 28.16
C GLY A 565 -1.34 20.47 27.25
N VAL A 566 -1.23 19.20 26.76
CA VAL A 566 -2.28 18.51 26.00
C VAL A 566 -3.50 18.22 26.88
N ILE A 567 -3.27 17.79 28.13
CA ILE A 567 -4.33 17.44 29.08
C ILE A 567 -5.09 18.67 29.56
N SER A 568 -4.42 19.81 29.82
CA SER A 568 -5.05 21.01 30.37
C SER A 568 -5.66 21.99 29.36
N GLY A 569 -5.41 21.76 28.06
CA GLY A 569 -6.02 22.58 26.97
C GLY A 569 -5.59 24.03 26.86
N ASP A 570 -5.15 24.64 27.98
CA ASP A 570 -4.82 26.06 28.06
C ASP A 570 -3.33 26.38 27.92
N ILE A 571 -2.45 25.44 28.24
CA ILE A 571 -1.00 25.69 28.26
C ILE A 571 -0.37 25.60 26.87
N LEU A 572 -0.90 24.76 25.99
CA LEU A 572 -0.39 24.64 24.61
C LEU A 572 -0.67 25.91 23.80
N SER A 573 -1.84 26.51 23.93
CA SER A 573 -2.15 27.76 23.22
C SER A 573 -1.33 28.95 23.77
N THR A 574 -1.08 29.01 25.07
CA THR A 574 -0.34 30.12 25.68
C THR A 574 1.17 29.95 25.54
N THR A 575 1.71 28.76 25.74
CA THR A 575 3.16 28.49 25.60
C THR A 575 3.56 28.48 24.16
N TRP A 576 2.76 27.84 23.29
CA TRP A 576 3.02 27.79 21.86
C TRP A 576 2.74 29.09 21.14
N ASN A 577 1.70 29.86 21.51
CA ASN A 577 1.47 31.23 21.02
C ASN A 577 2.54 32.21 21.47
N ARG A 578 3.11 32.03 22.64
CA ARG A 578 4.33 32.77 23.06
C ARG A 578 5.55 32.33 22.29
N LEU A 579 5.63 31.03 21.88
CA LEU A 579 6.72 30.47 21.08
C LEU A 579 6.59 30.81 19.59
N THR A 580 5.39 31.02 19.06
CA THR A 580 5.12 31.22 17.61
C THR A 580 4.58 32.60 17.27
N SER A 581 4.14 33.43 18.26
CA SER A 581 3.66 34.76 18.00
C SER A 581 4.80 35.69 17.58
N ASN A 582 4.75 36.10 16.35
CA ASN A 582 5.60 37.10 15.69
C ASN A 582 6.99 36.63 15.21
N THR A 583 7.02 36.00 14.08
CA THR A 583 8.22 35.73 13.28
C THR A 583 8.87 34.35 13.44
N GLY A 584 8.26 33.33 12.82
CA GLY A 584 8.96 32.11 12.44
C GLY A 584 9.97 31.57 13.46
N SER A 585 9.58 30.53 14.13
CA SER A 585 10.32 29.66 15.07
C SER A 585 11.25 30.36 16.09
N LEU A 586 10.93 30.16 17.34
CA LEU A 586 11.74 30.62 18.50
C LEU A 586 13.19 30.14 18.46
N LEU A 587 13.44 28.98 17.85
CA LEU A 587 14.78 28.47 17.54
C LEU A 587 15.54 29.43 16.62
N GLY A 588 14.89 29.99 15.59
CA GLY A 588 15.49 31.00 14.73
C GLY A 588 15.83 32.31 15.47
N ILE A 589 15.01 32.71 16.47
CA ILE A 589 15.25 33.93 17.24
C ILE A 589 16.36 33.70 18.27
N GLY A 590 16.34 32.61 19.02
CA GLY A 590 17.39 32.25 19.98
C GLY A 590 18.76 32.11 19.32
N PHE A 591 18.86 31.47 18.19
CA PHE A 591 20.10 31.35 17.43
C PHE A 591 20.53 32.64 16.76
N ARG A 592 19.60 33.47 16.30
CA ARG A 592 19.93 34.82 15.77
C ARG A 592 20.46 35.73 16.87
N GLN A 593 19.91 35.69 18.08
CA GLN A 593 20.42 36.43 19.22
C GLN A 593 21.81 35.94 19.65
N ILE A 594 22.04 34.64 19.69
CA ILE A 594 23.36 34.08 19.98
C ILE A 594 24.35 34.45 18.87
N ALA A 595 23.95 34.39 17.59
CA ALA A 595 24.80 34.85 16.49
C ALA A 595 25.10 36.34 16.55
N ALA A 596 24.14 37.18 16.96
CA ALA A 596 24.33 38.62 17.13
C ALA A 596 25.26 38.94 18.31
N ILE A 597 25.20 38.16 19.39
CA ILE A 597 26.07 38.34 20.57
C ILE A 597 27.48 37.81 20.30
N THR A 598 27.64 36.74 19.57
CA THR A 598 28.93 36.08 19.34
C THR A 598 29.62 36.50 18.02
N GLY A 599 28.92 37.22 17.13
CA GLY A 599 29.42 37.60 15.82
C GLY A 599 29.67 36.42 14.88
N THR A 600 29.18 35.22 15.22
CA THR A 600 29.48 33.97 14.48
C THR A 600 28.39 33.66 13.46
N PRO A 601 28.72 33.35 12.19
CA PRO A 601 27.72 32.98 11.20
C PRO A 601 26.88 31.76 11.63
N PHE A 602 25.57 31.77 11.31
CA PHE A 602 24.61 30.75 11.71
C PHE A 602 25.06 29.30 11.44
N LYS A 603 25.75 29.06 10.30
CA LYS A 603 26.35 27.76 9.97
C LYS A 603 27.45 27.31 10.93
N GLN A 604 28.17 28.24 11.56
CA GLN A 604 29.22 27.91 12.52
C GLN A 604 28.67 27.62 13.90
N ILE A 605 27.54 28.22 14.29
CA ILE A 605 26.89 27.92 15.57
C ILE A 605 26.37 26.49 15.58
N PHE A 606 25.83 25.98 14.48
CA PHE A 606 25.47 24.57 14.36
C PHE A 606 26.66 23.60 14.48
N GLY A 607 27.85 24.02 14.02
CA GLY A 607 29.09 23.27 14.20
C GLY A 607 29.61 23.28 15.64
N PHE A 608 29.25 24.29 16.43
CA PHE A 608 29.69 24.44 17.84
C PHE A 608 28.83 23.65 18.85
N ILE A 609 27.58 23.31 18.48
CA ILE A 609 26.76 22.39 19.29
C ILE A 609 27.11 20.91 18.90
N GLY A 610 28.34 20.72 18.45
CA GLY A 610 28.85 19.47 17.90
C GLY A 610 28.93 18.35 18.93
N GLY A 611 28.00 17.45 18.78
CA GLY A 611 27.92 16.13 19.36
C GLY A 611 26.75 15.47 18.70
N GLY A 612 26.89 14.22 18.28
CA GLY A 612 25.77 13.45 17.75
C GLY A 612 24.67 13.30 18.82
N ALA A 613 23.52 12.87 18.40
CA ALA A 613 22.42 12.57 19.29
C ALA A 613 21.75 11.26 18.88
N THR A 614 21.18 10.56 19.85
CA THR A 614 20.28 9.43 19.62
C THR A 614 18.86 9.87 19.94
N TYR A 615 17.99 9.76 18.95
CA TYR A 615 16.57 10.09 19.02
C TYR A 615 15.78 8.81 19.24
N ILE A 616 15.03 8.74 20.32
CA ILE A 616 14.14 7.62 20.63
C ILE A 616 12.76 7.99 20.14
N CYS A 617 12.26 7.24 19.18
CA CYS A 617 11.05 7.56 18.44
C CYS A 617 10.12 6.34 18.37
N TYR A 618 8.86 6.61 18.08
CA TYR A 618 7.89 5.62 17.62
C TYR A 618 7.55 5.97 16.16
N VAL A 619 8.04 5.18 15.22
CA VAL A 619 7.87 5.42 13.78
C VAL A 619 7.20 4.20 13.13
N ASN A 620 6.17 4.44 12.34
CA ASN A 620 5.38 3.37 11.71
C ASN A 620 4.89 2.32 12.72
N GLY A 621 4.47 2.76 13.91
CA GLY A 621 3.94 1.92 14.96
C GLY A 621 4.98 1.12 15.77
N SER A 622 6.27 1.34 15.54
CA SER A 622 7.35 0.60 16.19
C SER A 622 8.36 1.52 16.88
N PRO A 623 8.87 1.13 18.06
CA PRO A 623 10.00 1.82 18.68
C PRO A 623 11.21 1.82 17.72
N THR A 624 11.79 2.98 17.52
CA THR A 624 12.89 3.17 16.58
C THR A 624 13.90 4.16 17.17
N SER A 625 15.19 3.91 16.97
CA SER A 625 16.24 4.81 17.43
C SER A 625 17.08 5.29 16.25
N TYR A 626 17.26 6.59 16.14
CA TYR A 626 18.14 7.20 15.14
C TYR A 626 19.35 7.82 15.81
N THR A 627 20.53 7.35 15.47
CA THR A 627 21.79 7.95 15.94
C THR A 627 22.40 8.77 14.80
N THR A 628 22.69 10.03 15.07
CA THR A 628 23.20 10.98 14.08
C THR A 628 24.47 11.63 14.58
N SER A 629 25.34 12.02 13.64
CA SER A 629 26.59 12.75 13.94
C SER A 629 26.36 14.24 14.20
N ILE A 630 25.17 14.76 13.83
CA ILE A 630 24.75 16.14 14.07
C ILE A 630 23.48 16.13 14.90
N LYS A 631 23.29 17.15 15.73
CA LYS A 631 22.07 17.30 16.52
C LYS A 631 21.03 18.10 15.73
N TYR A 632 19.83 17.52 15.54
CA TYR A 632 18.70 18.19 14.94
C TYR A 632 17.88 18.95 16.00
N PRO A 633 17.37 20.17 15.69
CA PRO A 633 16.59 20.98 16.62
C PRO A 633 15.12 20.55 16.65
N VAL A 634 14.86 19.37 17.17
CA VAL A 634 13.52 18.77 17.29
C VAL A 634 13.17 18.53 18.76
N LEU A 635 11.90 18.67 19.09
CA LEU A 635 11.32 18.50 20.42
C LEU A 635 10.46 17.24 20.46
N ALA A 636 10.16 16.74 21.67
CA ALA A 636 9.21 15.66 21.85
C ALA A 636 7.86 15.98 21.18
N GLY A 637 7.27 14.99 20.50
CA GLY A 637 6.04 15.14 19.72
C GLY A 637 6.18 14.68 18.27
N GLY A 638 5.33 15.18 17.39
CA GLY A 638 5.28 14.77 15.99
C GLY A 638 6.58 15.11 15.24
N LEU A 639 7.13 14.10 14.56
CA LEU A 639 8.42 14.18 13.89
C LEU A 639 8.31 13.64 12.45
N ALA A 640 9.03 14.29 11.53
CA ALA A 640 9.32 13.80 10.19
C ALA A 640 10.82 13.49 10.06
N VAL A 641 11.16 12.32 9.53
CA VAL A 641 12.54 11.87 9.33
C VAL A 641 12.74 11.53 7.86
N ARG A 642 13.73 12.16 7.23
CA ARG A 642 14.19 11.80 5.88
C ARG A 642 15.46 10.98 5.96
N GLN A 643 15.44 9.84 5.28
CA GLN A 643 16.58 8.92 5.20
C GLN A 643 17.04 8.80 3.75
N GLU A 644 18.29 8.45 3.54
CA GLU A 644 18.79 7.95 2.27
C GLU A 644 18.29 6.51 2.05
N ALA A 645 18.45 6.02 0.83
CA ALA A 645 18.23 4.61 0.51
C ALA A 645 19.11 3.66 1.37
N SER A 646 20.26 4.12 1.84
CA SER A 646 21.13 3.42 2.79
C SER A 646 20.60 3.34 4.22
N GLY A 647 19.52 4.06 4.54
CA GLY A 647 18.94 4.19 5.88
C GLY A 647 19.56 5.31 6.73
N SER A 648 20.60 6.01 6.25
CA SER A 648 21.21 7.12 6.97
C SER A 648 20.26 8.31 7.07
N VAL A 649 20.15 8.94 8.24
CA VAL A 649 19.29 10.12 8.45
C VAL A 649 19.92 11.35 7.80
N LYS A 650 19.17 12.02 6.94
CA LYS A 650 19.56 13.26 6.25
C LYS A 650 18.88 14.49 6.83
N ALA A 651 17.67 14.37 7.28
CA ALA A 651 16.94 15.45 7.90
C ALA A 651 15.96 14.95 8.96
N MET A 652 15.78 15.75 10.00
CA MET A 652 14.69 15.61 10.95
C MET A 652 14.01 16.96 11.09
N VAL A 653 12.69 16.97 10.98
CA VAL A 653 11.89 18.19 11.02
C VAL A 653 10.74 18.01 12.01
N GLN A 654 10.56 19.00 12.87
CA GLN A 654 9.41 19.06 13.76
C GLN A 654 8.15 19.30 12.96
N LEU A 655 7.13 18.48 13.17
CA LEU A 655 5.78 18.72 12.64
C LEU A 655 5.10 19.85 13.42
N MET A 656 4.13 20.50 12.81
CA MET A 656 3.35 21.57 13.43
C MET A 656 2.20 20.97 14.26
N PRO A 657 2.13 21.26 15.55
CA PRO A 657 1.07 20.76 16.41
C PRO A 657 -0.23 21.52 16.24
N MET A 658 -1.34 20.84 16.43
CA MET A 658 -2.67 21.45 16.54
C MET A 658 -3.57 20.63 17.47
N LYS A 659 -4.52 21.30 18.12
CA LYS A 659 -5.60 20.63 18.86
C LYS A 659 -6.61 20.09 17.85
N ILE A 660 -7.08 18.87 18.05
CA ILE A 660 -8.16 18.31 17.25
C ILE A 660 -9.48 18.39 18.03
N ASP A 661 -10.47 19.07 17.46
CA ASP A 661 -11.80 19.22 18.03
C ASP A 661 -12.78 18.17 17.53
N GLN A 662 -12.63 17.71 16.27
CA GLN A 662 -13.44 16.64 15.68
C GLN A 662 -12.60 15.77 14.75
N VAL A 663 -12.97 14.50 14.65
CA VAL A 663 -12.34 13.51 13.80
C VAL A 663 -13.34 13.05 12.72
N GLY A 664 -12.97 13.18 11.46
CA GLY A 664 -13.67 12.63 10.30
C GLY A 664 -12.97 11.41 9.73
N ALA A 665 -13.52 10.84 8.66
CA ALA A 665 -12.96 9.63 8.02
C ALA A 665 -11.55 9.84 7.42
N ALA A 666 -11.33 11.01 6.80
CA ALA A 666 -10.06 11.38 6.14
C ALA A 666 -9.65 12.82 6.44
N SER A 667 -10.13 13.40 7.52
CA SER A 667 -9.81 14.76 7.91
C SER A 667 -10.08 14.98 9.38
N VAL A 668 -9.50 16.04 9.95
CA VAL A 668 -9.76 16.50 11.30
C VAL A 668 -10.11 17.99 11.28
N LEU A 669 -10.84 18.45 12.30
CA LEU A 669 -11.19 19.85 12.49
C LEU A 669 -10.38 20.40 13.69
N SER A 670 -9.79 21.57 13.50
CA SER A 670 -9.09 22.34 14.54
C SER A 670 -9.62 23.77 14.49
N GLY A 671 -10.42 24.16 15.49
CA GLY A 671 -11.26 25.37 15.39
C GLY A 671 -12.18 25.27 14.17
N ASP A 672 -12.16 26.31 13.33
CA ASP A 672 -12.94 26.34 12.06
C ASP A 672 -12.17 25.80 10.86
N THR A 673 -10.94 25.31 11.06
CA THR A 673 -10.08 24.87 9.96
C THR A 673 -10.10 23.34 9.84
N ARG A 674 -10.43 22.88 8.64
CA ARG A 674 -10.37 21.46 8.28
C ARG A 674 -8.98 21.11 7.72
N TYR A 675 -8.36 20.08 8.28
CA TYR A 675 -7.11 19.51 7.81
C TYR A 675 -7.33 18.10 7.29
N GLU A 676 -6.81 17.79 6.13
CA GLU A 676 -6.84 16.44 5.59
C GLU A 676 -5.77 15.57 6.24
N THR A 677 -6.08 14.30 6.43
CA THR A 677 -5.12 13.30 6.89
C THR A 677 -4.33 12.75 5.72
N ALA A 678 -3.07 12.38 5.98
CA ALA A 678 -2.25 11.69 5.00
C ALA A 678 -2.59 10.20 4.92
N ASP A 679 -2.32 9.57 3.78
CA ASP A 679 -2.49 8.11 3.60
C ASP A 679 -1.61 7.31 4.56
N ASN A 680 -0.44 7.86 4.93
CA ASN A 680 0.50 7.28 5.89
C ASN A 680 0.34 7.84 7.32
N LEU A 681 -0.85 8.32 7.69
CA LEU A 681 -1.17 8.83 9.01
C LEU A 681 -0.80 7.83 10.11
N GLN A 682 -0.09 8.31 11.12
CA GLN A 682 0.26 7.56 12.32
C GLN A 682 -0.63 8.02 13.48
N VAL A 683 -1.34 7.09 14.12
CA VAL A 683 -2.19 7.38 15.28
C VAL A 683 -1.71 6.59 16.48
N TYR A 684 -1.48 7.26 17.60
CA TYR A 684 -0.98 6.66 18.83
C TYR A 684 -1.88 6.98 20.01
N LEU A 685 -2.17 5.97 20.83
CA LEU A 685 -2.65 6.14 22.19
C LEU A 685 -1.45 6.32 23.10
N TRP A 686 -1.44 7.39 23.88
CA TRP A 686 -0.49 7.54 24.96
C TRP A 686 -1.10 7.01 26.27
N TYR A 687 -0.44 6.04 26.90
CA TYR A 687 -0.91 5.44 28.16
C TYR A 687 0.28 4.99 29.00
N LYS A 688 0.32 5.41 30.27
CA LYS A 688 1.38 5.05 31.24
C LYS A 688 2.81 5.26 30.72
N GLY A 689 3.05 6.36 30.02
CA GLY A 689 4.38 6.72 29.53
C GLY A 689 4.82 5.98 28.26
N GLN A 690 3.90 5.33 27.54
CA GLN A 690 4.21 4.61 26.31
C GLN A 690 3.21 4.93 25.20
N TYR A 691 3.66 4.83 23.95
CA TYR A 691 2.85 5.03 22.76
C TYR A 691 2.40 3.69 22.17
N TYR A 692 1.11 3.53 21.96
CA TYR A 692 0.50 2.34 21.38
C TYR A 692 -0.13 2.71 20.03
N PRO A 693 0.27 2.05 18.92
CA PRO A 693 -0.32 2.34 17.61
C PRO A 693 -1.80 1.95 17.59
N THR A 694 -2.61 2.81 17.01
CA THR A 694 -4.05 2.60 16.85
C THR A 694 -4.54 3.14 15.50
N LYS A 695 -5.85 3.12 15.26
CA LYS A 695 -6.47 3.64 14.03
C LYS A 695 -7.21 4.94 14.31
N LEU A 696 -7.34 5.79 13.28
CA LEU A 696 -8.12 7.03 13.36
C LEU A 696 -9.57 6.75 13.78
N SER A 697 -10.17 5.68 13.28
CA SER A 697 -11.54 5.26 13.61
C SER A 697 -11.74 4.80 15.07
N SER A 698 -10.64 4.59 15.80
CA SER A 698 -10.68 4.12 17.21
C SER A 698 -10.55 5.27 18.21
N VAL A 699 -10.40 6.51 17.74
CA VAL A 699 -10.25 7.69 18.59
C VAL A 699 -11.28 8.75 18.20
N ASN A 700 -11.84 9.41 19.21
CA ASN A 700 -12.78 10.51 19.04
C ASN A 700 -12.48 11.62 20.04
N SER A 701 -13.01 12.81 19.83
CA SER A 701 -12.78 13.96 20.69
C SER A 701 -13.66 13.96 21.95
N GLU A 702 -14.62 13.04 22.07
CA GLU A 702 -15.46 12.91 23.27
C GLU A 702 -14.69 12.16 24.37
N ASP A 703 -14.03 11.05 24.02
CA ASP A 703 -13.31 10.18 24.96
C ASP A 703 -11.84 10.54 25.13
N TYR A 704 -11.26 11.30 24.18
CA TYR A 704 -9.82 11.57 24.16
C TYR A 704 -9.51 13.05 23.98
N TYR A 705 -8.42 13.50 24.61
CA TYR A 705 -7.70 14.69 24.19
C TYR A 705 -6.83 14.33 22.98
N LEU A 706 -7.04 15.03 21.87
CA LEU A 706 -6.40 14.72 20.60
C LEU A 706 -5.47 15.86 20.20
N THR A 707 -4.20 15.53 19.97
CA THR A 707 -3.22 16.44 19.36
C THR A 707 -2.82 15.91 18.00
N GLY A 708 -3.05 16.72 16.97
CA GLY A 708 -2.62 16.44 15.61
C GLY A 708 -1.28 17.13 15.30
N TRP A 709 -0.53 16.55 14.39
CA TRP A 709 0.73 17.09 13.90
C TRP A 709 0.72 17.02 12.38
N TYR A 710 0.84 18.18 11.71
CA TYR A 710 0.83 18.27 10.26
C TYR A 710 2.17 18.72 9.69
N ASP A 711 2.46 18.33 8.45
CA ASP A 711 3.67 18.75 7.76
C ASP A 711 3.53 20.19 7.25
N ASN A 712 4.57 20.98 7.41
CA ASN A 712 4.65 22.37 6.94
C ASN A 712 6.09 22.72 6.55
N PHE A 713 6.80 21.79 5.91
CA PHE A 713 8.21 22.00 5.56
C PHE A 713 8.45 22.22 4.04
N GLY A 714 7.43 22.61 3.30
CA GLY A 714 7.57 23.16 1.96
C GLY A 714 7.20 22.24 0.81
N CYS A 715 6.75 20.98 1.06
CA CYS A 715 6.22 20.12 0.01
C CYS A 715 4.94 20.73 -0.59
N ALA A 716 4.86 20.81 -1.92
CA ALA A 716 3.75 21.48 -2.61
C ALA A 716 2.39 20.84 -2.32
N ALA A 717 2.35 19.50 -2.18
CA ALA A 717 1.18 18.73 -1.77
C ALA A 717 1.21 18.32 -0.29
N GLY A 718 1.96 19.03 0.55
CA GLY A 718 2.03 18.85 2.00
C GLY A 718 0.82 19.41 2.74
N LYS A 719 1.01 19.83 3.98
CA LYS A 719 -0.01 20.33 4.92
C LYS A 719 -1.06 19.27 5.28
N LYS A 720 -0.64 18.00 5.29
CA LYS A 720 -1.45 16.88 5.74
C LYS A 720 -1.15 16.54 7.19
N VAL A 721 -2.15 16.08 7.93
CA VAL A 721 -1.93 15.53 9.28
C VAL A 721 -1.22 14.19 9.15
N ARG A 722 -0.05 14.10 9.76
CA ARG A 722 0.85 12.94 9.68
C ARG A 722 0.85 12.10 10.94
N VAL A 723 0.66 12.74 12.09
CA VAL A 723 0.67 12.08 13.41
C VAL A 723 -0.49 12.60 14.24
N ILE A 724 -1.15 11.70 14.96
CA ILE A 724 -2.14 12.02 15.99
C ILE A 724 -1.76 11.30 17.28
N ILE A 725 -1.75 12.02 18.38
CA ILE A 725 -1.59 11.47 19.72
C ILE A 725 -2.91 11.64 20.46
N ALA A 726 -3.45 10.54 20.98
CA ALA A 726 -4.68 10.50 21.75
C ALA A 726 -4.37 10.14 23.21
N VAL A 727 -4.86 10.96 24.14
CA VAL A 727 -4.78 10.74 25.59
C VAL A 727 -6.20 10.58 26.10
N LYS A 728 -6.49 9.47 26.78
CA LYS A 728 -7.83 9.21 27.29
C LYS A 728 -8.20 10.28 28.34
N LYS A 729 -9.42 10.78 28.26
CA LYS A 729 -10.01 11.64 29.30
C LYS A 729 -10.33 10.79 30.52
N ASP A 730 -10.14 11.37 31.70
CA ASP A 730 -10.47 10.73 33.01
C ASP A 730 -11.98 10.55 33.18
#